data_e7a5d6958c7cfc0bc003dd5f36220447
#
_entry.id   e7a5d6958c7cfc0bc003dd5f36220447
#
_cell.length_a   1.000
_cell.length_b   1.000
_cell.length_c   1.000
_cell.angle_alpha   90.00
_cell.angle_beta   90.00
_cell.angle_gamma   90.00
#
_symmetry.space_group_name_H-M   'P 1'
#
loop_
_entity.id
_entity.type
_entity.pdbx_description
1 polymer ?
#
loop_
_entity_poly.entity_id
_entity_poly.type
_entity_poly.pdbx_seq_one_letter_code
_entity_poly.pdbx_strand_id
1 'polypeptide(L)'
;MSSLYTNGTTFSPDKDQAEYLLWSGSFPGGNGGLQDVAKQFAPRLLDGTLKVDVLDPTLANGLVTMTMPGINWIPIKPATNGAVYSAIAQYLIENKTYNEEFLSFPNQEAAWDAGWGAHSNATHLVIVDESHPNYHKIMRPADAGLTDPEDKDADGKVVSQYVVIDAATGEPALHTACAKGDLYFEGEVNGIAVRTGFLMLKDSVNLYTVEEYAEITGISVEELQRMGKEFGSHGHKVSVNAAAGSTAGTNGFDTPNGREVLKALVGSNGMSGGSFSISGSPTVEGKGARYDLSNPKDVPSVSLKNAVQLARCGTAFEATDEYKERKAAGEENPAPKLPWFPMASQSDSQALMGAINQYPYQCKIMMTWMCNVLQGTPGAMRDAVIERLCDPAIVPLHIVCDIVMGEMAQYADYFVPDVSQFESFGLPTANLYGCAVRYEGVTPPVTRLDDERFVCWETLLIDVAHACDLPGWGDDAFADAEGGTHPFNSSYDYYVKAFANLAYADGQPVDDIDPEEARLQGLDDLPALFKAAVSEEEWPKVQHVMSRGGRFWNEEQKPMRMADGRAAKSKECMTYIYNEKRATTKNSYGGACYDGGLRYTPQHYADRSLVTDHYSVEEYPLTASEHKPRFRSVTRLSDSPIMRDLCAHNYIEINEEDAAAHGIADGDTVRLVTPAGDVTEGVAMVRAGQVKGGVAVSFGYGHLANGAQDLEIDGKKVPGDPEIAAGCRLMTMLDPVITKDDVLYIWSDYTAASPGRCGGIYKIEKA
;
A
#
# COMPACT_ATOMS: atom_id res chain seq x y z
N MET A 1 0.62 -3.20 3.64
CA MET A 1 0.24 -4.62 3.40
C MET A 1 1.43 -5.56 3.42
N SER A 2 2.51 -5.34 2.68
CA SER A 2 3.68 -6.26 2.66
C SER A 2 4.23 -6.61 4.03
N SER A 3 4.35 -5.63 4.90
CA SER A 3 4.85 -5.79 6.27
C SER A 3 4.06 -6.78 7.14
N LEU A 4 2.83 -7.10 6.76
CA LEU A 4 2.01 -8.10 7.45
C LEU A 4 2.44 -9.54 7.16
N TYR A 5 3.21 -9.75 6.08
CA TYR A 5 3.71 -11.07 5.66
C TYR A 5 5.19 -11.28 5.92
N THR A 6 5.89 -10.26 6.45
CA THR A 6 7.35 -10.25 6.56
C THR A 6 7.83 -9.70 7.90
N ASN A 7 7.10 -9.98 8.98
CA ASN A 7 7.43 -9.50 10.34
C ASN A 7 7.82 -7.99 10.39
N GLY A 8 7.05 -7.15 9.68
CA GLY A 8 7.28 -5.70 9.64
C GLY A 8 8.31 -5.21 8.61
N THR A 9 8.96 -6.10 7.87
CA THR A 9 9.96 -5.75 6.85
C THR A 9 9.32 -5.59 5.47
N THR A 10 9.71 -4.58 4.71
CA THR A 10 9.31 -4.42 3.31
C THR A 10 10.48 -4.78 2.39
N PHE A 11 10.22 -5.64 1.41
CA PHE A 11 11.21 -6.08 0.43
C PHE A 11 10.94 -5.52 -0.96
N SER A 12 11.99 -5.05 -1.61
CA SER A 12 11.99 -4.67 -3.03
C SER A 12 12.90 -5.56 -3.86
N PRO A 13 12.57 -5.78 -5.14
CA PRO A 13 13.43 -6.50 -6.05
C PRO A 13 14.85 -5.93 -6.11
N ASP A 14 15.85 -6.80 -6.13
CA ASP A 14 17.22 -6.44 -6.50
C ASP A 14 17.30 -6.22 -8.02
N LYS A 15 17.14 -4.97 -8.43
CA LYS A 15 17.05 -4.57 -9.84
C LYS A 15 18.36 -4.79 -10.61
N ASP A 16 19.48 -4.88 -9.89
CA ASP A 16 20.81 -5.00 -10.50
C ASP A 16 21.22 -6.45 -10.79
N GLN A 17 20.69 -7.42 -10.01
CA GLN A 17 21.17 -8.79 -10.08
C GLN A 17 20.06 -9.86 -10.25
N ALA A 18 18.77 -9.49 -10.14
CA ALA A 18 17.69 -10.44 -10.41
C ALA A 18 17.77 -10.97 -11.86
N GLU A 19 17.50 -12.25 -12.05
CA GLU A 19 17.52 -12.89 -13.38
C GLU A 19 16.11 -13.02 -13.97
N TYR A 20 15.09 -13.10 -13.09
CA TYR A 20 13.70 -13.14 -13.51
C TYR A 20 12.81 -12.33 -12.55
N LEU A 21 11.90 -11.54 -13.12
CA LEU A 21 10.95 -10.71 -12.36
C LEU A 21 9.53 -10.94 -12.86
N LEU A 22 8.61 -11.16 -11.90
CA LEU A 22 7.19 -10.98 -12.12
C LEU A 22 6.80 -9.56 -11.74
N TRP A 23 6.13 -8.84 -12.64
CA TRP A 23 5.77 -7.44 -12.47
C TRP A 23 4.27 -7.25 -12.65
N SER A 24 3.54 -6.86 -11.60
CA SER A 24 2.08 -6.79 -11.62
C SER A 24 1.55 -5.41 -11.29
N GLY A 25 0.49 -4.99 -12.00
CA GLY A 25 -0.29 -3.78 -11.71
C GLY A 25 0.47 -2.47 -11.94
N SER A 26 1.54 -2.51 -12.71
CA SER A 26 2.28 -1.36 -13.22
C SER A 26 3.24 -1.80 -14.31
N PHE A 27 3.75 -0.84 -15.11
CA PHE A 27 4.75 -1.11 -16.14
C PHE A 27 6.12 -0.61 -15.72
N PRO A 28 7.19 -1.43 -15.87
CA PRO A 28 8.56 -0.98 -15.65
C PRO A 28 8.89 0.19 -16.58
N GLY A 29 9.27 1.34 -16.02
CA GLY A 29 9.61 2.54 -16.80
C GLY A 29 8.43 3.32 -17.40
N GLY A 30 7.20 2.87 -17.21
CA GLY A 30 6.00 3.50 -17.80
C GLY A 30 5.34 4.57 -16.95
N ASN A 31 5.55 4.58 -15.65
CA ASN A 31 4.88 5.46 -14.70
C ASN A 31 5.86 6.25 -13.86
N GLY A 32 5.44 7.43 -13.37
CA GLY A 32 6.23 8.28 -12.47
C GLY A 32 6.86 7.49 -11.32
N GLY A 33 8.15 7.72 -11.05
CA GLY A 33 8.93 6.97 -10.06
C GLY A 33 9.47 5.61 -10.54
N LEU A 34 9.14 5.17 -11.75
CA LEU A 34 9.63 3.93 -12.34
C LEU A 34 10.56 4.13 -13.55
N GLN A 35 10.87 5.38 -13.91
CA GLN A 35 11.76 5.70 -15.04
C GLN A 35 13.17 5.14 -14.84
N ASP A 36 13.67 5.14 -13.60
CA ASP A 36 14.98 4.57 -13.26
C ASP A 36 15.02 3.07 -13.52
N VAL A 37 13.89 2.39 -13.37
CA VAL A 37 13.77 0.96 -13.65
C VAL A 37 14.07 0.65 -15.12
N ALA A 38 13.56 1.46 -16.05
CA ALA A 38 13.86 1.30 -17.47
C ALA A 38 15.36 1.44 -17.73
N LYS A 39 16.02 2.42 -17.12
CA LYS A 39 17.46 2.64 -17.23
C LYS A 39 18.28 1.46 -16.67
N GLN A 40 17.85 0.89 -15.54
CA GLN A 40 18.50 -0.26 -14.91
C GLN A 40 18.26 -1.57 -15.68
N PHE A 41 17.06 -1.74 -16.23
CA PHE A 41 16.66 -2.98 -16.90
C PHE A 41 17.17 -3.06 -18.35
N ALA A 42 17.21 -1.94 -19.08
CA ALA A 42 17.51 -1.93 -20.50
C ALA A 42 18.80 -2.67 -20.89
N PRO A 43 19.96 -2.43 -20.26
CA PRO A 43 21.19 -3.17 -20.60
C PRO A 43 21.04 -4.67 -20.39
N ARG A 44 20.41 -5.07 -19.27
CA ARG A 44 20.27 -6.46 -18.85
C ARG A 44 19.22 -7.24 -19.65
N LEU A 45 18.21 -6.56 -20.14
CA LEU A 45 17.24 -7.14 -21.07
C LEU A 45 17.89 -7.37 -22.43
N LEU A 46 18.75 -6.43 -22.90
CA LEU A 46 19.44 -6.53 -24.19
C LEU A 46 20.49 -7.63 -24.19
N ASP A 47 21.22 -7.85 -23.10
CA ASP A 47 22.21 -8.90 -22.98
C ASP A 47 21.64 -10.25 -22.52
N GLY A 48 20.34 -10.31 -22.22
CA GLY A 48 19.62 -11.52 -21.84
C GLY A 48 19.84 -11.98 -20.38
N THR A 49 20.47 -11.16 -19.53
CA THR A 49 20.69 -11.49 -18.11
C THR A 49 19.47 -11.21 -17.22
N LEU A 50 18.43 -10.57 -17.76
CA LEU A 50 17.15 -10.34 -17.09
C LEU A 50 16.00 -10.71 -18.01
N LYS A 51 15.00 -11.37 -17.46
CA LYS A 51 13.67 -11.55 -18.05
C LYS A 51 12.59 -10.95 -17.15
N VAL A 52 11.56 -10.38 -17.73
CA VAL A 52 10.44 -9.75 -16.99
C VAL A 52 9.11 -10.16 -17.61
N ASP A 53 8.26 -10.79 -16.82
CA ASP A 53 6.86 -11.01 -17.17
C ASP A 53 6.00 -9.95 -16.51
N VAL A 54 5.23 -9.22 -17.32
CA VAL A 54 4.36 -8.13 -16.89
C VAL A 54 2.91 -8.57 -16.92
N LEU A 55 2.33 -8.74 -15.75
CA LEU A 55 0.92 -9.13 -15.55
C LEU A 55 0.07 -7.86 -15.44
N ASP A 56 -0.62 -7.51 -16.50
CA ASP A 56 -1.49 -6.33 -16.53
C ASP A 56 -2.65 -6.52 -17.50
N PRO A 57 -3.88 -6.10 -17.17
CA PRO A 57 -5.03 -6.17 -18.07
C PRO A 57 -4.85 -5.38 -19.37
N THR A 58 -4.06 -4.31 -19.30
CA THR A 58 -3.88 -3.35 -20.39
C THR A 58 -2.41 -3.22 -20.72
N LEU A 59 -2.06 -3.35 -22.00
CA LEU A 59 -0.75 -2.98 -22.50
C LEU A 59 -0.63 -1.45 -22.47
N ALA A 60 -0.30 -0.92 -21.29
CA ALA A 60 -0.19 0.51 -21.08
C ALA A 60 1.15 1.04 -21.58
N ASN A 61 1.27 2.23 -21.70
CA ASN A 61 2.24 3.30 -21.98
C ASN A 61 3.78 2.99 -22.00
N GLY A 62 4.20 1.77 -21.79
CA GLY A 62 5.61 1.37 -21.79
C GLY A 62 6.12 0.81 -23.12
N LEU A 63 5.59 1.26 -24.25
CA LEU A 63 5.91 0.74 -25.60
C LEU A 63 7.42 0.56 -25.86
N VAL A 64 8.24 1.49 -25.37
CA VAL A 64 9.70 1.38 -25.52
C VAL A 64 10.25 0.19 -24.72
N THR A 65 9.75 -0.02 -23.53
CA THR A 65 10.15 -1.15 -22.67
C THR A 65 9.60 -2.48 -23.19
N MET A 66 8.38 -2.48 -23.73
CA MET A 66 7.71 -3.70 -24.23
C MET A 66 8.25 -4.20 -25.56
N THR A 67 9.01 -3.41 -26.29
CA THR A 67 9.71 -3.85 -27.52
C THR A 67 11.09 -4.42 -27.23
N MET A 68 11.54 -4.42 -25.98
CA MET A 68 12.84 -4.96 -25.60
C MET A 68 12.79 -6.49 -25.49
N PRO A 69 13.85 -7.19 -25.90
CA PRO A 69 13.97 -8.62 -25.65
C PRO A 69 13.82 -8.91 -24.13
N GLY A 70 13.22 -10.04 -23.80
CA GLY A 70 13.10 -10.50 -22.40
C GLY A 70 11.98 -9.84 -21.59
N ILE A 71 11.17 -8.92 -22.15
CA ILE A 71 9.92 -8.49 -21.55
C ILE A 71 8.74 -9.14 -22.28
N ASN A 72 7.85 -9.76 -21.50
CA ASN A 72 6.59 -10.32 -22.00
C ASN A 72 5.42 -9.63 -21.30
N TRP A 73 4.49 -9.12 -22.08
CA TRP A 73 3.21 -8.72 -21.55
C TRP A 73 2.27 -9.93 -21.53
N ILE A 74 1.71 -10.20 -20.36
CA ILE A 74 0.77 -11.30 -20.13
C ILE A 74 -0.56 -10.66 -19.75
N PRO A 75 -1.54 -10.65 -20.66
CA PRO A 75 -2.86 -10.12 -20.38
C PRO A 75 -3.54 -10.97 -19.31
N ILE A 76 -4.03 -10.31 -18.25
CA ILE A 76 -4.70 -10.94 -17.13
C ILE A 76 -6.06 -10.31 -16.90
N LYS A 77 -7.09 -11.11 -16.60
CA LYS A 77 -8.38 -10.55 -16.17
C LYS A 77 -8.22 -9.72 -14.91
N PRO A 78 -8.85 -8.54 -14.80
CA PRO A 78 -8.78 -7.69 -13.61
C PRO A 78 -9.10 -8.44 -12.30
N ALA A 79 -8.39 -8.10 -11.22
CA ALA A 79 -8.56 -8.68 -9.88
C ALA A 79 -8.27 -10.19 -9.75
N THR A 80 -7.46 -10.79 -10.65
CA THR A 80 -7.10 -12.21 -10.59
C THR A 80 -5.62 -12.49 -10.32
N ASN A 81 -4.83 -11.49 -9.93
CA ASN A 81 -3.40 -11.64 -9.65
C ASN A 81 -3.10 -12.69 -8.56
N GLY A 82 -3.96 -12.80 -7.53
CA GLY A 82 -3.84 -13.83 -6.50
C GLY A 82 -3.94 -15.25 -7.07
N ALA A 83 -4.76 -15.47 -8.09
CA ALA A 83 -4.89 -16.76 -8.78
C ALA A 83 -3.60 -17.13 -9.53
N VAL A 84 -2.98 -16.16 -10.23
CA VAL A 84 -1.69 -16.40 -10.91
C VAL A 84 -0.60 -16.82 -9.92
N TYR A 85 -0.52 -16.13 -8.78
CA TYR A 85 0.49 -16.45 -7.77
C TYR A 85 0.23 -17.79 -7.10
N SER A 86 -1.05 -18.15 -6.90
CA SER A 86 -1.43 -19.48 -6.39
C SER A 86 -1.05 -20.58 -7.40
N ALA A 87 -1.31 -20.38 -8.69
CA ALA A 87 -0.94 -21.33 -9.75
C ALA A 87 0.59 -21.52 -9.85
N ILE A 88 1.37 -20.43 -9.76
CA ILE A 88 2.84 -20.53 -9.75
C ILE A 88 3.33 -21.27 -8.50
N ALA A 89 2.78 -20.97 -7.32
CA ALA A 89 3.12 -21.67 -6.07
C ALA A 89 2.76 -23.17 -6.14
N GLN A 90 1.60 -23.51 -6.70
CA GLN A 90 1.18 -24.89 -6.97
C GLN A 90 2.21 -25.59 -7.85
N TYR A 91 2.60 -24.98 -8.98
CA TYR A 91 3.62 -25.54 -9.88
C TYR A 91 4.95 -25.79 -9.16
N LEU A 92 5.44 -24.82 -8.37
CA LEU A 92 6.69 -24.96 -7.62
C LEU A 92 6.63 -26.14 -6.63
N ILE A 93 5.51 -26.31 -5.93
CA ILE A 93 5.32 -27.38 -4.95
C ILE A 93 5.20 -28.73 -5.63
N GLU A 94 4.37 -28.86 -6.66
CA GLU A 94 4.15 -30.13 -7.39
C GLU A 94 5.40 -30.64 -8.10
N ASN A 95 6.17 -29.73 -8.71
CA ASN A 95 7.38 -30.06 -9.43
C ASN A 95 8.65 -30.06 -8.56
N LYS A 96 8.52 -29.78 -7.23
CA LYS A 96 9.64 -29.71 -6.28
C LYS A 96 10.76 -28.77 -6.74
N THR A 97 10.37 -27.60 -7.28
CA THR A 97 11.29 -26.55 -7.72
C THR A 97 11.41 -25.40 -6.71
N TYR A 98 10.82 -25.56 -5.53
CA TYR A 98 11.03 -24.68 -4.37
C TYR A 98 12.36 -25.03 -3.66
N ASN A 99 12.83 -24.16 -2.78
CA ASN A 99 14.06 -24.37 -2.02
C ASN A 99 13.74 -25.06 -0.68
N GLU A 100 13.78 -26.40 -0.69
CA GLU A 100 13.48 -27.21 0.50
C GLU A 100 14.44 -26.95 1.65
N GLU A 101 15.73 -26.75 1.35
CA GLU A 101 16.72 -26.45 2.37
C GLU A 101 16.41 -25.14 3.10
N PHE A 102 16.17 -24.06 2.34
CA PHE A 102 15.80 -22.77 2.90
C PHE A 102 14.53 -22.87 3.78
N LEU A 103 13.49 -23.55 3.29
CA LEU A 103 12.24 -23.70 4.02
C LEU A 103 12.36 -24.52 5.29
N SER A 104 13.39 -25.36 5.41
CA SER A 104 13.65 -26.19 6.60
C SER A 104 14.21 -25.40 7.79
N PHE A 105 14.74 -24.18 7.58
CA PHE A 105 15.28 -23.36 8.66
C PHE A 105 14.17 -22.71 9.48
N PRO A 106 14.00 -23.07 10.77
CA PRO A 106 12.87 -22.62 11.58
C PRO A 106 13.07 -21.24 12.22
N ASN A 107 14.28 -20.67 12.16
CA ASN A 107 14.65 -19.41 12.79
C ASN A 107 15.73 -18.67 12.00
N GLN A 108 15.93 -17.39 12.34
CA GLN A 108 16.89 -16.53 11.66
C GLN A 108 18.35 -16.94 11.84
N GLU A 109 18.72 -17.45 13.02
CA GLU A 109 20.09 -17.83 13.34
C GLU A 109 20.51 -19.03 12.49
N ALA A 110 19.68 -20.07 12.45
CA ALA A 110 19.94 -21.25 11.63
C ALA A 110 20.01 -20.92 10.13
N ALA A 111 19.12 -20.07 9.63
CA ALA A 111 19.15 -19.61 8.25
C ALA A 111 20.39 -18.77 7.95
N TRP A 112 20.77 -17.88 8.89
CA TRP A 112 21.94 -17.02 8.74
C TRP A 112 23.24 -17.80 8.72
N ASP A 113 23.39 -18.79 9.59
CA ASP A 113 24.57 -19.68 9.63
C ASP A 113 24.71 -20.53 8.36
N ALA A 114 23.58 -20.83 7.72
CA ALA A 114 23.54 -21.50 6.42
C ALA A 114 23.72 -20.56 5.21
N GLY A 115 23.91 -19.26 5.42
CA GLY A 115 24.16 -18.27 4.36
C GLY A 115 22.90 -17.61 3.79
N TRP A 116 21.73 -17.70 4.45
CA TRP A 116 20.49 -17.07 4.02
C TRP A 116 20.22 -15.78 4.77
N GLY A 117 19.68 -14.77 4.08
CA GLY A 117 19.37 -13.45 4.66
C GLY A 117 18.04 -13.36 5.38
N ALA A 118 17.19 -14.39 5.26
CA ALA A 118 15.87 -14.47 5.87
C ALA A 118 15.52 -15.91 6.21
N HIS A 119 14.42 -16.15 6.92
CA HIS A 119 13.83 -17.47 7.15
C HIS A 119 12.31 -17.44 6.93
N SER A 120 11.66 -18.59 7.07
CA SER A 120 10.20 -18.70 6.96
C SER A 120 9.62 -19.50 8.13
N ASN A 121 8.32 -19.44 8.31
CA ASN A 121 7.61 -20.30 9.26
C ASN A 121 7.03 -21.57 8.62
N ALA A 122 7.65 -22.06 7.56
CA ALA A 122 7.20 -23.23 6.83
C ALA A 122 7.16 -24.51 7.68
N THR A 123 8.08 -24.65 8.62
CA THR A 123 8.18 -25.82 9.54
C THR A 123 7.39 -25.65 10.83
N HIS A 124 6.85 -24.47 11.11
CA HIS A 124 6.10 -24.25 12.34
C HIS A 124 4.80 -25.05 12.33
N LEU A 125 4.45 -25.67 13.46
CA LEU A 125 3.27 -26.51 13.60
C LEU A 125 2.02 -25.66 13.78
N VAL A 126 1.02 -25.86 12.94
CA VAL A 126 -0.30 -25.22 13.02
C VAL A 126 -1.27 -26.22 13.65
N ILE A 127 -2.03 -25.78 14.64
CA ILE A 127 -3.06 -26.60 15.29
C ILE A 127 -4.26 -26.73 14.33
N VAL A 128 -4.56 -27.95 13.93
CA VAL A 128 -5.68 -28.30 13.03
C VAL A 128 -6.79 -29.07 13.74
N ASP A 129 -6.70 -29.24 15.04
CA ASP A 129 -7.77 -29.79 15.88
C ASP A 129 -8.85 -28.71 16.09
N GLU A 130 -10.01 -28.89 15.46
CA GLU A 130 -11.15 -27.97 15.54
C GLU A 130 -11.73 -27.82 16.95
N SER A 131 -11.52 -28.79 17.81
CA SER A 131 -11.98 -28.77 19.20
C SER A 131 -11.05 -27.99 20.13
N HIS A 132 -9.81 -27.69 19.68
CA HIS A 132 -8.82 -27.03 20.50
C HIS A 132 -9.04 -25.52 20.54
N PRO A 133 -8.92 -24.84 21.71
CA PRO A 133 -9.15 -23.39 21.82
C PRO A 133 -8.17 -22.55 21.00
N ASN A 134 -7.02 -23.12 20.62
CA ASN A 134 -6.02 -22.49 19.77
C ASN A 134 -6.08 -23.00 18.31
N TYR A 135 -7.20 -23.52 17.86
CA TYR A 135 -7.42 -23.91 16.46
C TYR A 135 -6.96 -22.80 15.49
N HIS A 136 -6.25 -23.16 14.45
CA HIS A 136 -5.60 -22.28 13.45
C HIS A 136 -4.43 -21.42 13.99
N LYS A 137 -4.04 -21.53 15.26
CA LYS A 137 -2.81 -20.88 15.73
C LYS A 137 -1.60 -21.78 15.50
N ILE A 138 -0.44 -21.15 15.39
CA ILE A 138 0.83 -21.86 15.46
C ILE A 138 1.02 -22.35 16.90
N MET A 139 1.38 -23.62 17.06
CA MET A 139 1.54 -24.27 18.36
C MET A 139 2.56 -23.56 19.23
N ARG A 140 2.21 -23.29 20.47
CA ARG A 140 3.08 -22.69 21.49
C ARG A 140 3.70 -23.77 22.36
N PRO A 141 4.83 -23.48 23.08
CA PRO A 141 5.48 -24.44 23.95
C PRO A 141 4.52 -25.12 24.95
N ALA A 142 3.64 -24.35 25.56
CA ALA A 142 2.66 -24.88 26.52
C ALA A 142 1.70 -25.91 25.91
N ASP A 143 1.27 -25.74 24.66
CA ASP A 143 0.40 -26.68 23.96
C ASP A 143 1.13 -28.02 23.70
N ALA A 144 2.44 -27.96 23.47
CA ALA A 144 3.29 -29.13 23.24
C ALA A 144 3.82 -29.77 24.52
N GLY A 145 3.51 -29.22 25.69
CA GLY A 145 4.09 -29.67 26.97
C GLY A 145 5.56 -29.31 27.15
N LEU A 146 6.06 -28.34 26.41
CA LEU A 146 7.42 -27.80 26.49
C LEU A 146 7.48 -26.59 27.42
N THR A 147 8.66 -26.33 27.99
CA THR A 147 8.90 -25.11 28.79
C THR A 147 9.16 -23.93 27.85
N ASP A 148 8.47 -22.82 28.11
CA ASP A 148 8.75 -21.55 27.45
C ASP A 148 9.89 -20.84 28.21
N PRO A 149 11.03 -20.53 27.58
CA PRO A 149 12.16 -19.85 28.22
C PRO A 149 11.88 -18.39 28.60
N GLU A 150 10.77 -17.79 28.08
CA GLU A 150 10.45 -16.36 28.25
C GLU A 150 11.60 -15.44 27.83
N ASP A 151 12.30 -15.81 26.76
CA ASP A 151 13.42 -15.04 26.23
C ASP A 151 12.99 -13.64 25.81
N LYS A 152 13.90 -12.69 25.94
CA LYS A 152 13.70 -11.30 25.53
C LYS A 152 14.73 -10.90 24.49
N ASP A 153 14.28 -10.13 23.51
CA ASP A 153 15.16 -9.52 22.53
C ASP A 153 16.01 -8.37 23.14
N ALA A 154 16.86 -7.77 22.32
CA ALA A 154 17.74 -6.66 22.74
C ALA A 154 16.97 -5.43 23.25
N ASP A 155 15.71 -5.29 22.87
CA ASP A 155 14.80 -4.20 23.29
C ASP A 155 13.97 -4.58 24.55
N GLY A 156 14.22 -5.77 25.11
CA GLY A 156 13.53 -6.30 26.29
C GLY A 156 12.13 -6.84 26.03
N LYS A 157 11.74 -7.01 24.79
CA LYS A 157 10.45 -7.57 24.38
C LYS A 157 10.52 -9.10 24.38
N VAL A 158 9.50 -9.76 24.93
CA VAL A 158 9.40 -11.22 24.94
C VAL A 158 9.37 -11.77 23.51
N VAL A 159 10.28 -12.68 23.20
CA VAL A 159 10.35 -13.41 21.94
C VAL A 159 9.33 -14.54 21.97
N SER A 160 8.37 -14.51 21.04
CA SER A 160 7.39 -15.59 20.92
C SER A 160 8.06 -16.88 20.50
N GLN A 161 7.90 -17.93 21.29
CA GLN A 161 8.38 -19.27 20.97
C GLN A 161 7.31 -20.07 20.21
N TYR A 162 7.77 -20.84 19.21
CA TYR A 162 6.94 -21.70 18.39
C TYR A 162 7.48 -23.13 18.41
N VAL A 163 6.62 -24.10 18.12
CA VAL A 163 6.99 -25.52 18.11
C VAL A 163 7.19 -26.00 16.67
N VAL A 164 8.25 -26.78 16.49
CA VAL A 164 8.58 -27.50 15.25
C VAL A 164 8.88 -28.95 15.58
N ILE A 165 8.93 -29.84 14.59
CA ILE A 165 9.56 -31.15 14.76
C ILE A 165 11.01 -30.99 14.32
N ASP A 166 11.95 -31.28 15.23
CA ASP A 166 13.38 -31.26 14.91
C ASP A 166 13.68 -32.38 13.89
N ALA A 167 14.16 -32.00 12.72
CA ALA A 167 14.47 -32.93 11.64
C ALA A 167 15.57 -33.95 12.00
N ALA A 168 16.41 -33.66 12.99
CA ALA A 168 17.47 -34.56 13.45
C ALA A 168 16.99 -35.65 14.41
N THR A 169 16.03 -35.32 15.27
CA THR A 169 15.53 -36.22 16.33
C THR A 169 14.15 -36.81 16.05
N GLY A 170 13.34 -36.12 15.23
CA GLY A 170 11.93 -36.44 15.00
C GLY A 170 11.01 -36.04 16.15
N GLU A 171 11.51 -35.30 17.15
CA GLU A 171 10.77 -34.93 18.36
C GLU A 171 10.35 -33.46 18.32
N PRO A 172 9.24 -33.08 19.01
CA PRO A 172 8.85 -31.69 19.16
C PRO A 172 9.90 -30.86 19.92
N ALA A 173 10.23 -29.70 19.39
CA ALA A 173 11.22 -28.80 19.96
C ALA A 173 10.86 -27.33 19.72
N LEU A 174 11.53 -26.43 20.46
CA LEU A 174 11.40 -25.00 20.21
C LEU A 174 12.08 -24.63 18.90
N HIS A 175 11.42 -23.79 18.10
CA HIS A 175 11.97 -23.36 16.81
C HIS A 175 13.35 -22.71 16.94
N THR A 176 13.63 -22.01 18.04
CA THR A 176 14.93 -21.36 18.33
C THR A 176 16.03 -22.36 18.73
N ALA A 177 15.68 -23.59 19.12
CA ALA A 177 16.63 -24.62 19.56
C ALA A 177 17.04 -25.58 18.42
N CYS A 178 16.41 -25.48 17.24
CA CYS A 178 16.63 -26.42 16.14
C CYS A 178 17.39 -25.78 14.98
N ALA A 179 18.34 -26.53 14.41
CA ALA A 179 19.00 -26.14 13.18
C ALA A 179 18.08 -26.31 11.94
N LYS A 180 17.29 -27.39 11.90
CA LYS A 180 16.30 -27.67 10.83
C LYS A 180 15.06 -28.29 11.43
N GLY A 181 13.89 -27.86 10.93
CA GLY A 181 12.60 -28.45 11.22
C GLY A 181 12.15 -29.38 10.10
N ASP A 182 11.30 -30.36 10.43
CA ASP A 182 10.61 -31.19 9.45
C ASP A 182 9.58 -30.33 8.70
N LEU A 183 9.68 -30.32 7.36
CA LEU A 183 8.80 -29.54 6.48
C LEU A 183 7.45 -30.24 6.21
N TYR A 184 7.40 -31.56 6.40
CA TYR A 184 6.28 -32.40 5.96
C TYR A 184 5.50 -33.06 7.09
N PHE A 185 5.73 -32.65 8.32
CA PHE A 185 5.08 -33.28 9.45
C PHE A 185 3.57 -33.03 9.48
N GLU A 186 2.81 -34.12 9.60
CA GLU A 186 1.40 -34.17 9.90
C GLU A 186 1.16 -35.27 10.93
N GLY A 187 0.56 -34.94 12.06
CA GLY A 187 0.36 -35.90 13.15
C GLY A 187 -0.16 -35.24 14.42
N GLU A 188 0.16 -35.86 15.55
CA GLU A 188 -0.21 -35.35 16.88
C GLU A 188 1.02 -34.99 17.68
N VAL A 189 0.95 -33.85 18.38
CA VAL A 189 1.92 -33.43 19.40
C VAL A 189 1.15 -33.19 20.69
N ASN A 190 1.54 -33.88 21.76
CA ASN A 190 0.85 -33.85 23.06
C ASN A 190 -0.69 -34.10 22.95
N GLY A 191 -1.09 -35.00 22.03
CA GLY A 191 -2.50 -35.35 21.78
C GLY A 191 -3.29 -34.28 21.00
N ILE A 192 -2.64 -33.28 20.42
CA ILE A 192 -3.24 -32.22 19.61
C ILE A 192 -2.84 -32.44 18.15
N ALA A 193 -3.80 -32.51 17.24
CA ALA A 193 -3.57 -32.66 15.83
C ALA A 193 -2.92 -31.38 15.24
N VAL A 194 -1.79 -31.56 14.54
CA VAL A 194 -0.99 -30.45 13.97
C VAL A 194 -0.50 -30.78 12.57
N ARG A 195 -0.24 -29.73 11.80
CA ARG A 195 0.42 -29.79 10.49
C ARG A 195 1.40 -28.63 10.33
N THR A 196 2.44 -28.81 9.52
CA THR A 196 3.37 -27.71 9.24
C THR A 196 2.74 -26.61 8.41
N GLY A 197 3.24 -25.40 8.54
CA GLY A 197 2.82 -24.25 7.71
C GLY A 197 2.97 -24.51 6.20
N PHE A 198 3.97 -25.30 5.81
CA PHE A 198 4.17 -25.70 4.40
C PHE A 198 3.02 -26.58 3.89
N LEU A 199 2.56 -27.56 4.67
CA LEU A 199 1.42 -28.41 4.28
C LEU A 199 0.11 -27.59 4.23
N MET A 200 -0.07 -26.62 5.13
CA MET A 200 -1.19 -25.68 5.06
C MET A 200 -1.18 -24.86 3.77
N LEU A 201 0.00 -24.38 3.34
CA LEU A 201 0.15 -23.68 2.06
C LEU A 201 -0.18 -24.61 0.88
N LYS A 202 0.35 -25.83 0.90
CA LYS A 202 0.08 -26.82 -0.16
C LYS A 202 -1.41 -27.07 -0.36
N ASP A 203 -2.18 -27.19 0.72
CA ASP A 203 -3.62 -27.36 0.63
C ASP A 203 -4.30 -26.11 0.07
N SER A 204 -3.90 -24.93 0.52
CA SER A 204 -4.49 -23.66 0.09
C SER A 204 -4.32 -23.41 -1.41
N VAL A 205 -3.16 -23.69 -1.98
CA VAL A 205 -2.91 -23.47 -3.43
C VAL A 205 -3.54 -24.57 -4.29
N ASN A 206 -3.87 -25.72 -3.73
CA ASN A 206 -4.54 -26.84 -4.41
C ASN A 206 -6.08 -26.80 -4.31
N LEU A 207 -6.65 -25.68 -3.84
CA LEU A 207 -8.12 -25.49 -3.86
C LEU A 207 -8.68 -25.39 -5.26
N TYR A 208 -7.88 -25.03 -6.24
CA TYR A 208 -8.19 -25.00 -7.66
C TYR A 208 -7.14 -25.78 -8.45
N THR A 209 -7.57 -26.41 -9.52
CA THR A 209 -6.67 -27.03 -10.51
C THR A 209 -6.00 -25.94 -11.36
N VAL A 210 -4.94 -26.27 -12.07
CA VAL A 210 -4.29 -25.32 -13.00
C VAL A 210 -5.23 -24.90 -14.13
N GLU A 211 -6.13 -25.76 -14.57
CA GLU A 211 -7.17 -25.48 -15.58
C GLU A 211 -8.17 -24.44 -15.05
N GLU A 212 -8.62 -24.59 -13.80
CA GLU A 212 -9.48 -23.60 -13.15
C GLU A 212 -8.75 -22.26 -12.96
N TYR A 213 -7.48 -22.26 -12.57
CA TYR A 213 -6.69 -21.04 -12.53
C TYR A 213 -6.55 -20.39 -13.91
N ALA A 214 -6.41 -21.18 -14.98
CA ALA A 214 -6.38 -20.65 -16.34
C ALA A 214 -7.70 -19.99 -16.75
N GLU A 215 -8.84 -20.60 -16.41
CA GLU A 215 -10.16 -20.02 -16.65
C GLU A 215 -10.36 -18.71 -15.86
N ILE A 216 -10.01 -18.71 -14.58
CA ILE A 216 -10.11 -17.54 -13.70
C ILE A 216 -9.29 -16.37 -14.24
N THR A 217 -8.04 -16.61 -14.64
CA THR A 217 -7.09 -15.56 -15.01
C THR A 217 -7.18 -15.14 -16.47
N GLY A 218 -7.69 -16.01 -17.34
CA GLY A 218 -7.65 -15.86 -18.79
C GLY A 218 -6.28 -16.17 -19.40
N ILE A 219 -5.35 -16.73 -18.62
CA ILE A 219 -4.00 -17.14 -19.06
C ILE A 219 -4.04 -18.64 -19.33
N SER A 220 -3.40 -19.10 -20.43
CA SER A 220 -3.39 -20.54 -20.74
C SER A 220 -2.62 -21.36 -19.69
N VAL A 221 -2.97 -22.65 -19.58
CA VAL A 221 -2.27 -23.59 -18.70
C VAL A 221 -0.77 -23.64 -19.00
N GLU A 222 -0.42 -23.68 -20.30
CA GLU A 222 0.96 -23.71 -20.74
C GLU A 222 1.75 -22.48 -20.29
N GLU A 223 1.11 -21.30 -20.31
CA GLU A 223 1.75 -20.04 -19.91
C GLU A 223 1.88 -19.94 -18.38
N LEU A 224 0.88 -20.38 -17.62
CA LEU A 224 0.97 -20.49 -16.15
C LEU A 224 2.11 -21.44 -15.75
N GLN A 225 2.23 -22.60 -16.41
CA GLN A 225 3.30 -23.57 -16.18
C GLN A 225 4.66 -23.04 -16.61
N ARG A 226 4.74 -22.29 -17.74
CA ARG A 226 5.96 -21.63 -18.17
C ARG A 226 6.46 -20.64 -17.12
N MET A 227 5.58 -19.79 -16.59
CA MET A 227 5.94 -18.84 -15.52
C MET A 227 6.41 -19.56 -14.26
N GLY A 228 5.73 -20.62 -13.84
CA GLY A 228 6.13 -21.44 -12.68
C GLY A 228 7.52 -22.08 -12.89
N LYS A 229 7.77 -22.64 -14.08
CA LYS A 229 9.05 -23.22 -14.45
C LYS A 229 10.16 -22.17 -14.48
N GLU A 230 9.92 -21.02 -15.12
CA GLU A 230 10.90 -19.93 -15.17
C GLU A 230 11.24 -19.46 -13.76
N PHE A 231 10.21 -19.21 -12.92
CA PHE A 231 10.40 -18.76 -11.55
C PHE A 231 11.25 -19.72 -10.71
N GLY A 232 10.99 -21.03 -10.80
CA GLY A 232 11.73 -22.05 -10.06
C GLY A 232 13.16 -22.29 -10.58
N SER A 233 13.44 -22.00 -11.88
CA SER A 233 14.72 -22.34 -12.52
C SER A 233 15.88 -21.41 -12.11
N HIS A 234 15.59 -20.21 -11.62
CA HIS A 234 16.59 -19.21 -11.23
C HIS A 234 16.93 -19.23 -9.73
N GLY A 235 16.37 -20.18 -8.95
CA GLY A 235 16.56 -20.25 -7.50
C GLY A 235 16.16 -18.93 -6.81
N HIS A 236 17.00 -18.41 -5.94
CA HIS A 236 16.71 -17.17 -5.20
C HIS A 236 16.85 -15.89 -6.04
N LYS A 237 17.40 -15.95 -7.27
CA LYS A 237 17.62 -14.76 -8.10
C LYS A 237 16.37 -14.32 -8.87
N VAL A 238 15.25 -14.41 -8.22
CA VAL A 238 13.94 -13.99 -8.72
C VAL A 238 13.26 -13.06 -7.73
N SER A 239 12.35 -12.23 -8.21
CA SER A 239 11.51 -11.46 -7.33
C SER A 239 10.16 -11.15 -7.96
N VAL A 240 9.26 -10.65 -7.13
CA VAL A 240 7.91 -10.21 -7.54
C VAL A 240 7.72 -8.76 -7.14
N ASN A 241 7.37 -7.91 -8.10
CA ASN A 241 6.88 -6.56 -7.84
C ASN A 241 5.36 -6.52 -8.06
N ALA A 242 4.62 -6.16 -7.02
CA ALA A 242 3.17 -5.98 -7.10
C ALA A 242 2.82 -4.56 -6.69
N ALA A 243 2.35 -3.77 -7.65
CA ALA A 243 1.96 -2.38 -7.43
C ALA A 243 0.45 -2.25 -7.12
N ALA A 244 0.03 -1.03 -6.81
CA ALA A 244 -1.33 -0.72 -6.37
C ALA A 244 -2.44 -1.20 -7.33
N GLY A 245 -2.19 -1.22 -8.65
CA GLY A 245 -3.17 -1.73 -9.63
C GLY A 245 -3.54 -3.20 -9.41
N SER A 246 -2.59 -4.03 -8.97
CA SER A 246 -2.83 -5.45 -8.71
C SER A 246 -3.52 -5.74 -7.36
N THR A 247 -3.70 -4.73 -6.52
CA THR A 247 -4.29 -4.85 -5.17
C THR A 247 -5.61 -4.10 -5.03
N ALA A 248 -6.16 -3.59 -6.11
CA ALA A 248 -7.31 -2.69 -6.10
C ALA A 248 -8.68 -3.41 -6.21
N GLY A 249 -8.73 -4.72 -6.09
CA GLY A 249 -9.97 -5.51 -6.03
C GLY A 249 -10.46 -5.78 -4.61
N THR A 250 -11.65 -6.36 -4.46
CA THR A 250 -12.17 -6.80 -3.15
C THR A 250 -11.38 -7.95 -2.55
N ASN A 251 -10.57 -8.61 -3.35
CA ASN A 251 -9.64 -9.68 -3.01
C ASN A 251 -8.16 -9.24 -3.14
N GLY A 252 -7.91 -7.93 -3.13
CA GLY A 252 -6.59 -7.34 -3.35
C GLY A 252 -5.54 -7.78 -2.32
N PHE A 253 -5.97 -8.22 -1.14
CA PHE A 253 -5.08 -8.76 -0.09
C PHE A 253 -4.33 -10.04 -0.50
N ASP A 254 -4.89 -10.85 -1.39
CA ASP A 254 -4.26 -12.09 -1.85
C ASP A 254 -2.99 -11.82 -2.67
N THR A 255 -2.90 -10.68 -3.36
CA THR A 255 -1.75 -10.30 -4.18
C THR A 255 -0.45 -10.10 -3.38
N PRO A 256 -0.37 -9.23 -2.34
CA PRO A 256 0.84 -9.11 -1.54
C PRO A 256 1.16 -10.38 -0.75
N ASN A 257 0.17 -11.18 -0.36
CA ASN A 257 0.39 -12.50 0.22
C ASN A 257 1.13 -13.40 -0.76
N GLY A 258 0.60 -13.56 -1.97
CA GLY A 258 1.23 -14.39 -3.00
C GLY A 258 2.63 -13.93 -3.37
N ARG A 259 2.84 -12.61 -3.46
CA ARG A 259 4.17 -12.04 -3.69
C ARG A 259 5.20 -12.52 -2.66
N GLU A 260 4.87 -12.45 -1.38
CA GLU A 260 5.81 -12.84 -0.32
C GLU A 260 5.98 -14.36 -0.24
N VAL A 261 4.91 -15.13 -0.43
CA VAL A 261 4.96 -16.60 -0.45
C VAL A 261 5.83 -17.10 -1.60
N LEU A 262 5.68 -16.57 -2.82
CA LEU A 262 6.51 -16.98 -3.96
C LEU A 262 8.00 -16.72 -3.71
N LYS A 263 8.34 -15.57 -3.16
CA LYS A 263 9.72 -15.24 -2.79
C LYS A 263 10.26 -16.16 -1.69
N ALA A 264 9.43 -16.51 -0.72
CA ALA A 264 9.80 -17.43 0.35
C ALA A 264 10.03 -18.85 -0.17
N LEU A 265 9.20 -19.34 -1.10
CA LEU A 265 9.36 -20.68 -1.67
C LEU A 265 10.74 -20.91 -2.30
N VAL A 266 11.40 -19.88 -2.77
CA VAL A 266 12.73 -19.99 -3.42
C VAL A 266 13.86 -19.33 -2.61
N GLY A 267 13.57 -18.76 -1.42
CA GLY A 267 14.58 -18.13 -0.57
C GLY A 267 15.07 -16.78 -1.10
N SER A 268 14.24 -16.02 -1.82
CA SER A 268 14.63 -14.78 -2.49
C SER A 268 14.84 -13.60 -1.53
N ASN A 269 14.12 -13.55 -0.41
CA ASN A 269 14.18 -12.43 0.53
C ASN A 269 15.53 -12.37 1.26
N GLY A 270 16.14 -11.18 1.29
CA GLY A 270 17.43 -10.95 1.95
C GLY A 270 18.65 -11.45 1.14
N MET A 271 18.47 -11.82 -0.13
CA MET A 271 19.51 -12.35 -1.00
C MET A 271 19.76 -11.47 -2.23
N SER A 272 21.03 -11.40 -2.65
CA SER A 272 21.44 -10.76 -3.89
C SER A 272 20.78 -11.43 -5.10
N GLY A 273 20.26 -10.64 -6.01
CA GLY A 273 19.45 -11.15 -7.14
C GLY A 273 18.00 -11.47 -6.76
N GLY A 274 17.66 -11.50 -5.48
CA GLY A 274 16.31 -11.68 -4.96
C GLY A 274 15.66 -10.36 -4.58
N SER A 275 15.45 -10.18 -3.27
CA SER A 275 14.83 -8.97 -2.73
C SER A 275 15.58 -8.47 -1.51
N PHE A 276 15.80 -7.15 -1.45
CA PHE A 276 16.37 -6.49 -0.30
C PHE A 276 15.31 -5.85 0.58
N SER A 277 15.55 -5.87 1.89
CA SER A 277 14.82 -5.00 2.81
C SER A 277 15.11 -3.55 2.45
N ILE A 278 14.05 -2.82 2.10
CA ILE A 278 14.14 -1.37 2.04
C ILE A 278 14.08 -0.91 3.49
N SER A 279 15.23 -0.63 4.07
CA SER A 279 15.24 0.16 5.28
C SER A 279 14.94 1.59 4.88
N GLY A 280 13.98 2.19 5.56
CA GLY A 280 13.68 3.60 5.39
C GLY A 280 14.93 4.46 5.44
N SER A 281 14.83 5.64 4.85
CA SER A 281 15.76 6.75 5.03
C SER A 281 16.19 6.86 6.49
N PRO A 282 17.39 7.35 6.77
CA PRO A 282 17.71 7.75 8.14
C PRO A 282 16.56 8.60 8.65
N THR A 283 16.07 8.26 9.81
CA THR A 283 14.95 8.96 10.45
C THR A 283 15.38 10.38 10.81
N VAL A 284 15.25 11.27 9.85
CA VAL A 284 15.46 12.72 10.07
C VAL A 284 14.32 13.32 10.85
N GLU A 285 13.16 12.66 10.83
CA GLU A 285 11.90 13.03 11.47
C GLU A 285 11.76 12.48 12.90
N GLY A 286 12.78 11.82 13.41
CA GLY A 286 12.77 11.22 14.74
C GLY A 286 13.78 11.87 15.68
N LYS A 287 14.26 11.08 16.62
CA LYS A 287 15.43 11.42 17.43
C LYS A 287 16.66 11.36 16.53
N GLY A 288 17.01 12.52 15.98
CA GLY A 288 18.16 12.69 15.09
C GLY A 288 19.47 12.97 15.82
N ALA A 289 20.50 13.26 15.06
CA ALA A 289 21.84 13.54 15.57
C ALA A 289 21.93 14.88 16.35
N ARG A 290 21.04 15.83 16.02
CA ARG A 290 21.03 17.17 16.64
C ARG A 290 19.74 17.44 17.41
N TYR A 291 18.58 17.04 16.92
CA TYR A 291 17.28 17.36 17.46
C TYR A 291 16.41 16.12 17.59
N ASP A 292 15.63 16.02 18.66
CA ASP A 292 14.54 15.05 18.78
C ASP A 292 13.24 15.67 18.30
N LEU A 293 12.83 15.33 17.09
CA LEU A 293 11.63 15.85 16.44
C LEU A 293 10.42 14.92 16.65
N SER A 294 10.60 13.76 17.30
CA SER A 294 9.53 12.77 17.54
C SER A 294 8.85 12.92 18.89
N ASN A 295 9.47 13.62 19.81
CA ASN A 295 8.99 13.76 21.18
C ASN A 295 8.92 15.25 21.59
N PRO A 296 7.99 16.03 21.06
CA PRO A 296 7.79 17.41 21.51
C PRO A 296 7.47 17.45 23.00
N LYS A 297 7.96 18.48 23.66
CA LYS A 297 7.83 18.64 25.11
C LYS A 297 6.37 18.68 25.56
N ASP A 298 6.11 18.07 26.70
CA ASP A 298 4.79 18.03 27.37
C ASP A 298 3.66 17.32 26.59
N VAL A 299 3.98 16.69 25.45
CA VAL A 299 3.01 15.85 24.75
C VAL A 299 2.85 14.54 25.52
N PRO A 300 1.62 14.19 25.94
CA PRO A 300 1.39 12.94 26.64
C PRO A 300 1.81 11.75 25.79
N SER A 301 2.65 10.87 26.31
CA SER A 301 2.97 9.59 25.68
C SER A 301 1.77 8.66 25.81
N VAL A 302 0.87 8.68 24.85
CA VAL A 302 -0.25 7.74 24.76
C VAL A 302 -0.03 6.76 23.63
N SER A 303 -0.17 5.47 23.94
CA SER A 303 -0.16 4.44 22.90
C SER A 303 -1.50 4.43 22.19
N LEU A 304 -1.50 4.78 20.91
CA LEU A 304 -2.66 4.62 20.04
C LEU A 304 -2.80 3.19 19.47
N LYS A 305 -1.94 2.28 19.91
CA LYS A 305 -1.87 0.92 19.37
C LYS A 305 -3.19 0.15 19.43
N ASN A 306 -4.00 0.42 20.45
CA ASN A 306 -5.30 -0.21 20.66
C ASN A 306 -6.45 0.80 20.54
N ALA A 307 -6.19 2.00 20.02
CA ALA A 307 -7.23 2.99 19.82
C ALA A 307 -8.18 2.54 18.70
N VAL A 308 -9.47 2.76 18.93
CA VAL A 308 -10.50 2.52 17.92
C VAL A 308 -10.47 3.65 16.91
N GLN A 309 -10.04 3.37 15.69
CA GLN A 309 -10.03 4.34 14.61
C GLN A 309 -11.41 4.48 13.97
N LEU A 310 -11.73 5.68 13.47
CA LEU A 310 -12.94 5.94 12.69
C LEU A 310 -13.03 5.04 11.45
N ALA A 311 -11.88 4.71 10.86
CA ALA A 311 -11.75 3.76 9.75
C ALA A 311 -11.94 2.29 10.17
N ARG A 312 -12.06 1.99 11.46
CA ARG A 312 -12.20 0.62 11.99
C ARG A 312 -11.02 -0.30 11.61
N CYS A 313 -9.83 0.30 11.49
CA CYS A 313 -8.58 -0.38 11.15
C CYS A 313 -7.72 -0.67 12.40
N GLY A 314 -6.82 -1.63 12.31
CA GLY A 314 -5.74 -1.91 13.27
C GLY A 314 -6.15 -2.65 14.54
N THR A 315 -7.40 -2.55 14.97
CA THR A 315 -7.94 -3.19 16.17
C THR A 315 -9.04 -4.18 15.78
N ALA A 316 -9.06 -5.38 16.36
CA ALA A 316 -10.14 -6.34 16.15
C ALA A 316 -11.42 -5.86 16.85
N PHE A 317 -12.60 -6.15 16.26
CA PHE A 317 -13.88 -5.77 16.85
C PHE A 317 -14.07 -6.39 18.24
N GLU A 318 -13.62 -7.61 18.43
CA GLU A 318 -13.67 -8.35 19.70
C GLU A 318 -12.87 -7.65 20.84
N ALA A 319 -11.95 -6.78 20.50
CA ALA A 319 -11.19 -6.00 21.47
C ALA A 319 -11.90 -4.71 21.93
N THR A 320 -12.97 -4.29 21.23
CA THR A 320 -13.72 -3.06 21.52
C THR A 320 -14.62 -3.21 22.75
N ASP A 321 -14.96 -2.09 23.37
CA ASP A 321 -15.87 -2.10 24.51
C ASP A 321 -17.30 -2.42 24.05
N GLU A 322 -17.71 -1.98 22.87
CA GLU A 322 -19.00 -2.37 22.27
C GLU A 322 -19.17 -3.88 22.23
N TYR A 323 -18.18 -4.61 21.71
CA TYR A 323 -18.25 -6.07 21.66
C TYR A 323 -18.35 -6.71 23.05
N LYS A 324 -17.51 -6.25 23.99
CA LYS A 324 -17.47 -6.77 25.37
C LYS A 324 -18.79 -6.55 26.10
N GLU A 325 -19.37 -5.36 25.97
CA GLU A 325 -20.65 -4.99 26.59
C GLU A 325 -21.80 -5.84 26.02
N ARG A 326 -21.89 -5.97 24.69
CA ARG A 326 -22.91 -6.79 24.02
C ARG A 326 -22.76 -8.27 24.37
N LYS A 327 -21.51 -8.76 24.45
CA LYS A 327 -21.22 -10.13 24.89
C LYS A 327 -21.64 -10.36 26.34
N ALA A 328 -21.36 -9.41 27.23
CA ALA A 328 -21.78 -9.44 28.65
C ALA A 328 -23.31 -9.35 28.81
N ALA A 329 -23.98 -8.68 27.88
CA ALA A 329 -25.45 -8.62 27.83
C ALA A 329 -26.11 -9.91 27.30
N GLY A 330 -25.30 -10.92 26.93
CA GLY A 330 -25.77 -12.26 26.49
C GLY A 330 -25.92 -12.43 24.98
N GLU A 331 -25.44 -11.49 24.18
CA GLU A 331 -25.41 -11.68 22.72
C GLU A 331 -24.34 -12.72 22.36
N GLU A 332 -24.73 -13.77 21.70
CA GLU A 332 -23.84 -14.91 21.43
C GLU A 332 -22.71 -14.54 20.44
N ASN A 333 -23.04 -13.83 19.38
CA ASN A 333 -22.08 -13.40 18.33
C ASN A 333 -22.32 -11.94 17.95
N PRO A 334 -21.83 -10.98 18.76
CA PRO A 334 -21.93 -9.55 18.41
C PRO A 334 -21.23 -9.26 17.08
N ALA A 335 -21.93 -8.63 16.15
CA ALA A 335 -21.37 -8.18 14.87
C ALA A 335 -21.43 -6.64 14.80
N PRO A 336 -20.41 -5.97 14.22
CA PRO A 336 -20.40 -4.52 14.08
C PRO A 336 -21.43 -4.05 13.04
N LYS A 337 -21.80 -2.76 13.09
CA LYS A 337 -22.68 -2.16 12.08
C LYS A 337 -22.02 -2.00 10.72
N LEU A 338 -20.72 -1.74 10.71
CA LEU A 338 -19.89 -1.63 9.51
C LEU A 338 -18.75 -2.65 9.56
N PRO A 339 -18.20 -3.08 8.40
CA PRO A 339 -17.04 -3.96 8.38
C PRO A 339 -15.87 -3.42 9.18
N TRP A 340 -15.14 -4.32 9.81
CA TRP A 340 -13.97 -4.06 10.63
C TRP A 340 -12.72 -4.65 9.98
N PHE A 341 -11.59 -3.91 10.01
CA PHE A 341 -10.39 -4.21 9.26
C PHE A 341 -9.16 -4.36 10.14
N PRO A 342 -9.07 -5.39 10.98
CA PRO A 342 -7.97 -5.54 11.94
C PRO A 342 -6.60 -5.76 11.28
N MET A 343 -6.58 -6.13 10.00
CA MET A 343 -5.36 -6.32 9.21
C MET A 343 -4.88 -5.04 8.51
N ALA A 344 -5.73 -4.03 8.39
CA ALA A 344 -5.36 -2.73 7.81
C ALA A 344 -4.79 -1.81 8.88
N SER A 345 -3.84 -0.95 8.51
CA SER A 345 -3.32 0.08 9.42
C SER A 345 -4.15 1.36 9.41
N GLN A 346 -4.70 1.71 8.24
CA GLN A 346 -5.49 2.92 8.01
C GLN A 346 -6.25 2.82 6.68
N SER A 347 -7.30 3.65 6.49
CA SER A 347 -8.02 3.81 5.23
C SER A 347 -8.84 5.08 5.23
N ASP A 348 -8.56 6.02 4.32
CA ASP A 348 -9.27 7.29 4.21
C ASP A 348 -10.73 7.07 3.78
N SER A 349 -10.96 6.18 2.82
CA SER A 349 -12.31 5.86 2.36
C SER A 349 -13.18 5.23 3.46
N GLN A 350 -12.59 4.39 4.32
CA GLN A 350 -13.31 3.82 5.47
C GLN A 350 -13.48 4.82 6.62
N ALA A 351 -12.60 5.82 6.73
CA ALA A 351 -12.79 6.94 7.66
C ALA A 351 -14.01 7.78 7.25
N LEU A 352 -14.16 8.09 5.95
CA LEU A 352 -15.35 8.75 5.41
C LEU A 352 -16.61 7.93 5.72
N MET A 353 -16.60 6.61 5.45
CA MET A 353 -17.75 5.75 5.77
C MET A 353 -18.07 5.73 7.27
N GLY A 354 -17.06 5.77 8.12
CA GLY A 354 -17.26 5.90 9.57
C GLY A 354 -17.90 7.22 9.96
N ALA A 355 -17.43 8.33 9.41
CA ALA A 355 -17.94 9.68 9.68
C ALA A 355 -19.42 9.81 9.31
N ILE A 356 -19.79 9.47 8.07
CA ILE A 356 -21.17 9.62 7.57
C ILE A 356 -22.18 8.64 8.18
N ASN A 357 -21.71 7.53 8.76
CA ASN A 357 -22.55 6.59 9.51
C ASN A 357 -22.48 6.79 11.03
N GLN A 358 -21.72 7.78 11.51
CA GLN A 358 -21.49 8.06 12.94
C GLN A 358 -21.05 6.80 13.71
N TYR A 359 -20.21 5.97 13.09
CA TYR A 359 -19.79 4.68 13.65
C TYR A 359 -18.30 4.41 13.40
N PRO A 360 -17.55 4.03 14.41
CA PRO A 360 -17.94 3.62 15.78
C PRO A 360 -18.27 4.80 16.73
N TYR A 361 -18.05 6.03 16.30
CA TYR A 361 -18.39 7.25 17.03
C TYR A 361 -18.62 8.40 16.06
N GLN A 362 -19.23 9.49 16.53
CA GLN A 362 -19.44 10.69 15.74
C GLN A 362 -18.11 11.43 15.47
N CYS A 363 -17.84 11.73 14.20
CA CYS A 363 -16.78 12.65 13.80
C CYS A 363 -17.28 14.08 13.90
N LYS A 364 -16.90 14.81 14.95
CA LYS A 364 -17.36 16.19 15.18
C LYS A 364 -16.62 17.22 14.33
N ILE A 365 -15.32 16.98 14.06
CA ILE A 365 -14.49 17.80 13.18
C ILE A 365 -13.77 16.88 12.24
N MET A 366 -14.00 17.02 10.95
CA MET A 366 -13.28 16.32 9.89
C MET A 366 -12.35 17.31 9.20
N MET A 367 -11.04 17.05 9.27
CA MET A 367 -10.03 17.79 8.55
C MET A 367 -9.43 16.90 7.47
N THR A 368 -9.45 17.35 6.22
CA THR A 368 -8.84 16.61 5.11
C THR A 368 -7.78 17.47 4.43
N TRP A 369 -6.65 16.84 4.12
CA TRP A 369 -5.53 17.47 3.46
C TRP A 369 -5.13 16.70 2.21
N MET A 370 -5.09 17.38 1.05
CA MET A 370 -4.73 16.81 -0.27
C MET A 370 -5.41 15.44 -0.54
N CYS A 371 -6.66 15.31 -0.10
CA CYS A 371 -7.40 14.06 -0.09
C CYS A 371 -8.75 14.24 -0.78
N ASN A 372 -8.91 13.62 -1.95
CA ASN A 372 -10.16 13.66 -2.71
C ASN A 372 -10.81 12.26 -2.73
N VAL A 373 -11.26 11.81 -1.55
CA VAL A 373 -11.86 10.47 -1.36
C VAL A 373 -13.11 10.30 -2.23
N LEU A 374 -13.90 11.35 -2.39
CA LEU A 374 -15.14 11.31 -3.20
C LEU A 374 -14.84 10.94 -4.66
N GLN A 375 -13.83 11.55 -5.27
CA GLN A 375 -13.42 11.24 -6.63
C GLN A 375 -12.66 9.92 -6.74
N GLY A 376 -11.84 9.60 -5.71
CA GLY A 376 -10.94 8.45 -5.74
C GLY A 376 -11.54 7.13 -5.27
N THR A 377 -12.80 7.11 -4.81
CA THR A 377 -13.42 5.92 -4.22
C THR A 377 -14.71 5.57 -4.96
N PRO A 378 -14.84 4.35 -5.44
CA PRO A 378 -16.07 3.88 -6.09
C PRO A 378 -17.30 4.02 -5.17
N GLY A 379 -18.37 4.58 -5.69
CA GLY A 379 -19.63 4.78 -4.97
C GLY A 379 -19.63 5.92 -3.96
N ALA A 380 -18.51 6.63 -3.74
CA ALA A 380 -18.46 7.72 -2.77
C ALA A 380 -19.19 9.00 -3.23
N MET A 381 -19.40 9.18 -4.55
CA MET A 381 -20.14 10.34 -5.10
C MET A 381 -21.66 10.10 -5.22
N ARG A 382 -22.21 9.09 -4.57
CA ARG A 382 -23.64 8.87 -4.50
C ARG A 382 -24.33 9.97 -3.67
N ASP A 383 -25.52 10.38 -4.11
CA ASP A 383 -26.30 11.44 -3.45
C ASP A 383 -26.44 11.18 -1.95
N ALA A 384 -26.76 9.96 -1.54
CA ALA A 384 -26.90 9.59 -0.14
C ALA A 384 -25.61 9.76 0.70
N VAL A 385 -24.43 9.61 0.10
CA VAL A 385 -23.14 9.89 0.75
C VAL A 385 -22.95 11.39 0.94
N ILE A 386 -23.21 12.14 -0.13
CA ILE A 386 -23.09 13.62 -0.13
C ILE A 386 -24.09 14.24 0.85
N GLU A 387 -25.34 13.81 0.84
CA GLU A 387 -26.38 14.30 1.78
C GLU A 387 -25.95 14.12 3.24
N ARG A 388 -25.40 12.95 3.60
CA ARG A 388 -24.90 12.72 4.97
C ARG A 388 -23.64 13.49 5.28
N LEU A 389 -22.73 13.67 4.31
CA LEU A 389 -21.53 14.46 4.51
C LEU A 389 -21.86 15.95 4.77
N CYS A 390 -22.88 16.46 4.10
CA CYS A 390 -23.34 17.86 4.24
C CYS A 390 -24.31 18.09 5.40
N ASP A 391 -24.74 17.04 6.10
CA ASP A 391 -25.63 17.19 7.25
C ASP A 391 -24.83 17.56 8.52
N PRO A 392 -24.98 18.80 9.07
CA PRO A 392 -24.25 19.21 10.27
C PRO A 392 -24.65 18.43 11.52
N ALA A 393 -25.75 17.67 11.51
CA ALA A 393 -26.07 16.74 12.58
C ALA A 393 -25.21 15.47 12.53
N ILE A 394 -24.64 15.15 11.38
CA ILE A 394 -23.79 13.98 11.14
C ILE A 394 -22.31 14.38 11.21
N VAL A 395 -21.87 15.35 10.40
CA VAL A 395 -20.52 15.92 10.39
C VAL A 395 -20.61 17.42 10.67
N PRO A 396 -20.52 17.84 11.94
CA PRO A 396 -20.76 19.24 12.34
C PRO A 396 -19.79 20.26 11.76
N LEU A 397 -18.55 19.85 11.43
CA LEU A 397 -17.55 20.73 10.85
C LEU A 397 -16.63 19.94 9.91
N HIS A 398 -16.55 20.36 8.65
CA HIS A 398 -15.66 19.82 7.65
C HIS A 398 -14.72 20.90 7.10
N ILE A 399 -13.41 20.73 7.31
CA ILE A 399 -12.35 21.63 6.85
C ILE A 399 -11.50 20.88 5.80
N VAL A 400 -11.31 21.48 4.65
CA VAL A 400 -10.45 20.95 3.60
C VAL A 400 -9.31 21.90 3.33
N CYS A 401 -8.07 21.39 3.32
CA CYS A 401 -6.88 22.10 2.88
C CYS A 401 -6.33 21.40 1.64
N ASP A 402 -6.32 22.09 0.51
CA ASP A 402 -5.87 21.55 -0.77
C ASP A 402 -5.39 22.68 -1.70
N ILE A 403 -4.66 22.31 -2.75
CA ILE A 403 -4.17 23.25 -3.77
C ILE A 403 -5.25 23.68 -4.76
N VAL A 404 -6.33 22.88 -4.88
CA VAL A 404 -7.49 23.15 -5.74
C VAL A 404 -8.78 22.73 -5.05
N MET A 405 -9.90 23.33 -5.40
CA MET A 405 -11.22 22.93 -4.90
C MET A 405 -11.68 21.66 -5.61
N GLY A 406 -11.24 20.50 -5.08
CA GLY A 406 -11.70 19.18 -5.51
C GLY A 406 -13.11 18.84 -5.00
N GLU A 407 -13.58 17.61 -5.31
CA GLU A 407 -14.91 17.15 -4.92
C GLU A 407 -15.14 17.18 -3.40
N MET A 408 -14.13 16.83 -2.59
CA MET A 408 -14.23 16.96 -1.13
C MET A 408 -14.39 18.41 -0.70
N ALA A 409 -13.67 19.34 -1.31
CA ALA A 409 -13.67 20.75 -0.97
C ALA A 409 -14.99 21.45 -1.29
N GLN A 410 -15.71 21.00 -2.33
CA GLN A 410 -17.03 21.55 -2.68
C GLN A 410 -18.08 21.35 -1.58
N TYR A 411 -17.90 20.38 -0.72
CA TYR A 411 -18.82 20.02 0.36
C TYR A 411 -18.25 20.33 1.75
N ALA A 412 -17.19 21.15 1.82
CA ALA A 412 -16.58 21.58 3.07
C ALA A 412 -17.22 22.88 3.59
N ASP A 413 -17.22 23.06 4.92
CA ASP A 413 -17.58 24.33 5.55
C ASP A 413 -16.48 25.38 5.36
N TYR A 414 -15.22 24.93 5.38
CA TYR A 414 -14.06 25.79 5.17
C TYR A 414 -13.09 25.14 4.17
N PHE A 415 -12.66 25.93 3.22
CA PHE A 415 -11.55 25.60 2.32
C PHE A 415 -10.35 26.48 2.63
N VAL A 416 -9.22 25.86 2.96
CA VAL A 416 -7.95 26.54 3.22
C VAL A 416 -7.04 26.26 2.03
N PRO A 417 -6.60 27.27 1.28
CA PRO A 417 -5.68 27.05 0.17
C PRO A 417 -4.33 26.56 0.69
N ASP A 418 -3.79 25.54 0.03
CA ASP A 418 -2.45 25.02 0.30
C ASP A 418 -1.45 25.50 -0.76
N VAL A 419 -0.17 25.40 -0.47
CA VAL A 419 0.91 25.69 -1.42
C VAL A 419 1.12 24.51 -2.35
N SER A 420 1.37 24.79 -3.63
CA SER A 420 1.75 23.75 -4.57
C SER A 420 3.18 23.25 -4.27
N GLN A 421 3.51 22.10 -4.82
CA GLN A 421 4.84 21.49 -4.68
C GLN A 421 5.98 22.45 -5.09
N PHE A 422 5.73 23.36 -6.05
CA PHE A 422 6.72 24.32 -6.52
C PHE A 422 6.80 25.60 -5.66
N GLU A 423 5.91 25.74 -4.69
CA GLU A 423 5.81 26.89 -3.80
C GLU A 423 6.24 26.57 -2.37
N SER A 424 6.63 25.32 -2.09
CA SER A 424 6.90 24.84 -0.73
C SER A 424 8.30 24.28 -0.58
N PHE A 425 8.75 24.22 0.67
CA PHE A 425 9.93 23.50 1.08
C PHE A 425 9.52 22.22 1.80
N GLY A 426 10.19 21.11 1.54
CA GLY A 426 9.85 19.82 2.13
C GLY A 426 11.02 18.85 2.24
N LEU A 427 10.76 17.73 2.88
CA LEU A 427 11.69 16.63 3.09
C LEU A 427 11.18 15.38 2.41
N PRO A 428 11.30 15.20 1.10
CA PRO A 428 11.03 13.91 0.52
C PRO A 428 12.07 12.91 0.97
N THR A 429 11.62 11.70 1.30
CA THR A 429 12.48 10.58 1.65
C THR A 429 12.61 9.64 0.46
N ALA A 430 13.84 9.36 0.02
CA ALA A 430 14.11 8.32 -0.95
C ALA A 430 14.39 6.98 -0.23
N ASN A 431 13.91 5.88 -0.79
CA ASN A 431 13.89 4.58 -0.13
C ASN A 431 15.24 3.98 0.25
N LEU A 432 16.35 4.49 -0.25
CA LEU A 432 17.69 3.94 0.01
C LEU A 432 18.63 4.92 0.71
N TYR A 433 18.41 6.20 0.52
CA TYR A 433 19.25 7.25 1.06
C TYR A 433 18.39 8.39 1.57
N GLY A 434 18.68 8.92 2.74
CA GLY A 434 18.02 10.12 3.21
C GLY A 434 18.29 11.24 2.23
N CYS A 435 17.25 11.84 1.69
CA CYS A 435 17.41 13.04 0.89
C CYS A 435 16.47 14.13 1.42
N ALA A 436 16.98 15.34 1.39
CA ALA A 436 16.21 16.53 1.60
C ALA A 436 16.18 17.28 0.27
N VAL A 437 15.01 17.60 -0.21
CA VAL A 437 14.83 18.34 -1.46
C VAL A 437 14.20 19.67 -1.15
N ARG A 438 14.77 20.71 -1.72
CA ARG A 438 14.15 22.02 -1.76
C ARG A 438 13.21 22.06 -2.97
N TYR A 439 11.97 22.36 -2.73
CA TYR A 439 11.04 22.81 -3.77
C TYR A 439 10.91 24.32 -3.64
N GLU A 440 11.33 25.03 -4.65
CA GLU A 440 11.12 26.47 -4.73
C GLU A 440 10.29 26.74 -5.97
N GLY A 441 9.14 27.34 -5.78
CA GLY A 441 8.30 27.74 -6.88
C GLY A 441 8.97 28.81 -7.74
N VAL A 442 8.71 28.74 -9.03
CA VAL A 442 9.07 29.82 -9.95
C VAL A 442 8.32 31.10 -9.61
N THR A 443 7.18 30.95 -8.95
CA THR A 443 6.36 32.03 -8.38
C THR A 443 6.23 31.83 -6.87
N PRO A 444 6.51 32.85 -6.07
CA PRO A 444 6.27 32.77 -4.63
C PRO A 444 4.77 32.54 -4.37
N PRO A 445 4.41 31.92 -3.24
CA PRO A 445 3.01 31.73 -2.84
C PRO A 445 2.25 33.05 -2.91
N VAL A 446 1.05 32.98 -3.47
CA VAL A 446 0.23 34.16 -3.70
C VAL A 446 -0.32 34.72 -2.36
N THR A 447 -0.51 33.82 -1.39
CA THR A 447 -1.08 34.18 -0.09
C THR A 447 -0.07 33.96 1.03
N ARG A 448 0.33 35.06 1.66
CA ARG A 448 1.18 35.09 2.86
C ARG A 448 0.43 35.73 4.02
N LEU A 449 0.76 35.32 5.21
CA LEU A 449 0.33 35.98 6.43
C LEU A 449 1.20 37.25 6.70
N ASP A 450 0.76 38.12 7.58
CA ASP A 450 1.46 39.35 7.96
C ASP A 450 2.88 39.09 8.52
N ASP A 451 3.11 37.89 9.08
CA ASP A 451 4.40 37.41 9.58
C ASP A 451 5.24 36.67 8.53
N GLU A 452 4.85 36.76 7.27
CA GLU A 452 5.49 36.14 6.11
C GLU A 452 5.43 34.61 6.05
N ARG A 453 4.69 33.94 6.94
CA ARG A 453 4.39 32.51 6.80
C ARG A 453 3.46 32.27 5.63
N PHE A 454 3.57 31.12 5.00
CA PHE A 454 2.66 30.73 3.93
C PHE A 454 1.32 30.26 4.52
N VAL A 455 0.23 30.52 3.81
CA VAL A 455 -1.03 29.84 4.08
C VAL A 455 -0.89 28.42 3.52
N CYS A 456 -0.83 27.46 4.42
CA CYS A 456 -0.64 26.05 4.09
C CYS A 456 -1.15 25.16 5.24
N TRP A 457 -1.14 23.85 5.00
CA TRP A 457 -1.58 22.88 6.00
C TRP A 457 -0.85 22.98 7.34
N GLU A 458 0.47 23.08 7.31
CA GLU A 458 1.31 23.16 8.51
C GLU A 458 1.00 24.43 9.32
N THR A 459 0.86 25.56 8.64
CA THR A 459 0.52 26.84 9.31
C THR A 459 -0.85 26.77 9.96
N LEU A 460 -1.85 26.19 9.26
CA LEU A 460 -3.17 25.97 9.83
C LEU A 460 -3.10 25.13 11.10
N LEU A 461 -2.38 24.01 11.08
CA LEU A 461 -2.26 23.13 12.25
C LEU A 461 -1.56 23.82 13.42
N ILE A 462 -0.48 24.56 13.16
CA ILE A 462 0.27 25.30 14.19
C ILE A 462 -0.62 26.37 14.83
N ASP A 463 -1.34 27.15 14.03
CA ASP A 463 -2.20 28.21 14.53
C ASP A 463 -3.40 27.65 15.32
N VAL A 464 -4.00 26.56 14.87
CA VAL A 464 -5.05 25.85 15.62
C VAL A 464 -4.50 25.29 16.93
N ALA A 465 -3.29 24.71 16.92
CA ALA A 465 -2.66 24.18 18.13
C ALA A 465 -2.40 25.27 19.16
N HIS A 466 -1.89 26.43 18.74
CA HIS A 466 -1.70 27.60 19.62
C HIS A 466 -3.04 28.13 20.14
N ALA A 467 -4.05 28.28 19.28
CA ALA A 467 -5.37 28.77 19.69
C ALA A 467 -6.10 27.83 20.67
N CYS A 468 -5.75 26.54 20.65
CA CYS A 468 -6.32 25.51 21.53
C CYS A 468 -5.42 25.17 22.72
N ASP A 469 -4.33 25.88 22.94
CA ASP A 469 -3.33 25.59 24.00
C ASP A 469 -2.87 24.11 24.01
N LEU A 470 -2.64 23.53 22.83
CA LEU A 470 -2.18 22.16 22.73
C LEU A 470 -0.69 22.06 23.12
N PRO A 471 -0.29 21.00 23.86
CA PRO A 471 1.11 20.79 24.21
C PRO A 471 1.97 20.41 22.99
N GLY A 472 3.29 20.62 23.08
CA GLY A 472 4.24 20.25 22.04
C GLY A 472 4.49 21.33 20.97
N TRP A 473 3.95 22.51 21.16
CA TRP A 473 4.11 23.69 20.29
C TRP A 473 4.68 24.86 21.10
N GLY A 474 5.13 25.91 20.43
CA GLY A 474 5.65 27.10 21.08
C GLY A 474 7.17 27.09 21.16
N ASP A 475 7.75 27.92 22.06
CA ASP A 475 9.17 28.25 22.08
C ASP A 475 10.09 27.12 22.56
N ASP A 476 9.56 26.18 23.33
CA ASP A 476 10.30 25.11 24.01
C ASP A 476 9.89 23.68 23.53
N ALA A 477 9.53 23.51 22.27
CA ALA A 477 8.90 22.29 21.78
C ALA A 477 9.85 21.13 21.57
N PHE A 478 11.03 21.37 20.97
CA PHE A 478 11.97 20.30 20.61
C PHE A 478 13.22 20.33 21.51
N ALA A 479 13.66 19.15 21.93
CA ALA A 479 14.94 18.98 22.61
C ALA A 479 16.08 18.82 21.60
N ASP A 480 17.26 19.41 21.90
CA ASP A 480 18.49 19.10 21.20
C ASP A 480 19.30 17.99 21.87
N ALA A 481 20.40 17.57 21.26
CA ALA A 481 21.28 16.52 21.78
C ALA A 481 22.03 16.94 23.07
N GLU A 482 22.08 18.23 23.38
CA GLU A 482 22.82 18.83 24.50
C GLU A 482 21.89 19.16 25.68
N GLY A 483 20.57 18.97 25.51
CA GLY A 483 19.55 19.18 26.53
C GLY A 483 18.93 20.59 26.51
N GLY A 484 19.21 21.38 25.48
CA GLY A 484 18.51 22.63 25.18
C GLY A 484 17.13 22.40 24.59
N THR A 485 16.31 23.46 24.52
CA THR A 485 14.98 23.43 23.89
C THR A 485 14.87 24.45 22.76
N HIS A 486 14.05 24.15 21.77
CA HIS A 486 13.90 24.90 20.54
C HIS A 486 12.44 25.06 20.13
N PRO A 487 12.11 26.12 19.38
CA PRO A 487 10.72 26.42 19.03
C PRO A 487 10.15 25.47 17.99
N PHE A 488 8.80 25.38 18.03
CA PHE A 488 7.96 24.88 16.97
C PHE A 488 6.81 25.87 16.73
N ASN A 489 7.13 26.97 16.10
CA ASN A 489 6.19 28.06 15.78
C ASN A 489 5.93 28.17 14.27
N SER A 490 6.72 27.46 13.46
CA SER A 490 6.58 27.40 12.00
C SER A 490 6.99 26.03 11.48
N SER A 491 6.57 25.69 10.27
CA SER A 491 7.04 24.48 9.58
C SER A 491 8.56 24.47 9.36
N TYR A 492 9.18 25.64 9.29
CA TYR A 492 10.63 25.77 9.13
C TYR A 492 11.40 25.30 10.37
N ASP A 493 10.84 25.52 11.57
CA ASP A 493 11.41 24.98 12.80
C ASP A 493 11.55 23.46 12.77
N TYR A 494 10.63 22.78 12.11
CA TYR A 494 10.69 21.34 11.92
C TYR A 494 11.65 20.95 10.77
N TYR A 495 11.39 21.46 9.57
CA TYR A 495 12.10 21.02 8.37
C TYR A 495 13.58 21.35 8.40
N VAL A 496 13.97 22.54 8.86
CA VAL A 496 15.39 22.94 8.92
C VAL A 496 16.15 22.15 9.96
N LYS A 497 15.53 21.85 11.11
CA LYS A 497 16.12 20.93 12.11
C LYS A 497 16.27 19.49 11.58
N ALA A 498 15.33 19.03 10.77
CA ALA A 498 15.46 17.73 10.10
C ALA A 498 16.63 17.72 9.09
N PHE A 499 16.88 18.82 8.37
CA PHE A 499 18.08 18.98 7.54
C PHE A 499 19.36 18.96 8.38
N ALA A 500 19.35 19.57 9.57
CA ALA A 500 20.48 19.51 10.49
C ALA A 500 20.72 18.09 10.98
N ASN A 501 19.66 17.35 11.34
CA ASN A 501 19.78 15.93 11.68
C ASN A 501 20.43 15.13 10.55
N LEU A 502 20.07 15.40 9.29
CA LEU A 502 20.66 14.74 8.13
C LEU A 502 22.12 15.14 7.93
N ALA A 503 22.45 16.43 8.09
CA ALA A 503 23.80 16.94 7.96
C ALA A 503 24.80 16.30 8.94
N TYR A 504 24.32 15.92 10.13
CA TYR A 504 25.14 15.31 11.19
C TYR A 504 24.89 13.80 11.36
N ALA A 505 24.15 13.17 10.47
CA ALA A 505 23.81 11.75 10.60
C ALA A 505 25.05 10.85 10.69
N ASP A 506 24.91 9.71 11.39
CA ASP A 506 25.95 8.70 11.57
C ASP A 506 27.24 9.20 12.29
N GLY A 507 27.15 10.32 13.02
CA GLY A 507 28.33 10.91 13.70
C GLY A 507 29.40 11.47 12.75
N GLN A 508 29.06 11.68 11.50
CA GLN A 508 29.95 12.20 10.46
C GLN A 508 29.32 13.46 9.83
N PRO A 509 29.57 14.65 10.38
CA PRO A 509 29.05 15.88 9.80
C PRO A 509 29.51 16.06 8.35
N VAL A 510 28.62 16.61 7.53
CA VAL A 510 29.00 17.04 6.17
C VAL A 510 29.92 18.27 6.24
N ASP A 511 30.63 18.55 5.16
CA ASP A 511 31.43 19.79 5.04
C ASP A 511 30.50 21.01 5.01
N ASP A 512 31.07 22.17 5.35
CA ASP A 512 30.40 23.46 5.12
C ASP A 512 30.24 23.68 3.61
N ILE A 513 29.17 24.32 3.20
CA ILE A 513 28.99 24.71 1.80
C ILE A 513 30.03 25.79 1.43
N ASP A 514 30.50 25.76 0.20
CA ASP A 514 31.26 26.89 -0.33
C ASP A 514 30.35 28.13 -0.43
N PRO A 515 30.77 29.30 0.11
CA PRO A 515 29.94 30.50 0.08
C PRO A 515 29.50 30.93 -1.33
N GLU A 516 30.38 30.75 -2.32
CA GLU A 516 30.03 31.09 -3.72
C GLU A 516 29.00 30.08 -4.28
N GLU A 517 29.09 28.83 -3.90
CA GLU A 517 28.08 27.86 -4.25
C GLU A 517 26.70 28.21 -3.63
N ALA A 518 26.69 28.60 -2.34
CA ALA A 518 25.45 29.01 -1.67
C ALA A 518 24.82 30.23 -2.38
N ARG A 519 25.65 31.22 -2.73
CA ARG A 519 25.20 32.40 -3.45
C ARG A 519 24.64 32.06 -4.84
N LEU A 520 25.33 31.24 -5.61
CA LEU A 520 24.91 30.85 -6.97
C LEU A 520 23.61 30.07 -6.98
N GLN A 521 23.32 29.34 -5.90
CA GLN A 521 22.08 28.57 -5.76
C GLN A 521 20.95 29.33 -5.03
N GLY A 522 21.17 30.63 -4.70
CA GLY A 522 20.20 31.46 -4.02
C GLY A 522 19.89 31.02 -2.58
N LEU A 523 20.81 30.27 -1.94
CA LEU A 523 20.61 29.81 -0.55
C LEU A 523 20.82 30.92 0.47
N ASP A 524 21.45 32.05 0.06
CA ASP A 524 21.59 33.24 0.90
C ASP A 524 20.30 34.08 0.94
N ASP A 525 19.42 33.89 -0.04
CA ASP A 525 18.13 34.60 -0.17
C ASP A 525 16.97 33.87 0.51
N LEU A 526 17.26 32.81 1.25
CA LEU A 526 16.22 32.06 2.01
C LEU A 526 15.64 32.95 3.12
N PRO A 527 14.35 32.71 3.49
CA PRO A 527 13.71 33.43 4.59
C PRO A 527 14.58 33.44 5.86
N ALA A 528 14.61 34.54 6.59
CA ALA A 528 15.37 34.66 7.83
C ALA A 528 15.00 33.60 8.87
N LEU A 529 13.73 33.14 8.87
CA LEU A 529 13.23 32.08 9.73
C LEU A 529 13.97 30.75 9.52
N PHE A 530 14.48 30.46 8.32
CA PHE A 530 15.26 29.25 8.06
C PHE A 530 16.57 29.26 8.85
N LYS A 531 17.33 30.35 8.74
CA LYS A 531 18.57 30.47 9.47
C LYS A 531 18.36 30.49 10.98
N ALA A 532 17.29 31.12 11.43
CA ALA A 532 16.96 31.20 12.86
C ALA A 532 16.56 29.85 13.48
N ALA A 533 16.18 28.85 12.67
CA ALA A 533 15.75 27.55 13.16
C ALA A 533 16.89 26.66 13.68
N VAL A 534 18.14 26.97 13.34
CA VAL A 534 19.35 26.21 13.71
C VAL A 534 20.47 27.18 14.15
N SER A 535 21.55 26.64 14.72
CA SER A 535 22.70 27.46 15.12
C SER A 535 23.49 28.00 13.93
N GLU A 536 24.31 29.03 14.17
CA GLU A 536 25.22 29.58 13.15
C GLU A 536 26.27 28.57 12.65
N GLU A 537 26.65 27.62 13.49
CA GLU A 537 27.57 26.55 13.13
C GLU A 537 26.89 25.49 12.24
N GLU A 538 25.62 25.21 12.46
CA GLU A 538 24.84 24.20 11.69
C GLU A 538 24.43 24.73 10.32
N TRP A 539 24.20 26.04 10.20
CA TRP A 539 23.60 26.61 9.01
C TRP A 539 24.40 26.33 7.70
N PRO A 540 25.74 26.47 7.63
CA PRO A 540 26.49 26.12 6.42
C PRO A 540 26.36 24.63 6.03
N LYS A 541 26.19 23.71 6.99
CA LYS A 541 26.02 22.29 6.76
C LYS A 541 24.60 21.97 6.30
N VAL A 542 23.62 22.69 6.83
CA VAL A 542 22.23 22.63 6.35
C VAL A 542 22.15 23.08 4.89
N GLN A 543 22.75 24.21 4.56
CA GLN A 543 22.86 24.70 3.18
C GLN A 543 23.56 23.67 2.26
N HIS A 544 24.61 22.98 2.74
CA HIS A 544 25.31 21.95 2.00
C HIS A 544 24.37 20.79 1.63
N VAL A 545 23.52 20.32 2.57
CA VAL A 545 22.52 19.29 2.30
C VAL A 545 21.47 19.79 1.33
N MET A 546 20.99 21.02 1.50
CA MET A 546 19.99 21.62 0.62
C MET A 546 20.51 21.79 -0.82
N SER A 547 21.76 22.24 -0.99
CA SER A 547 22.38 22.46 -2.30
C SER A 547 22.45 21.18 -3.16
N ARG A 548 22.55 20.04 -2.50
CA ARG A 548 22.70 18.72 -3.13
C ARG A 548 21.37 17.95 -3.22
N GLY A 549 20.30 18.54 -2.74
CA GLY A 549 19.00 17.86 -2.65
C GLY A 549 19.00 16.71 -1.68
N GLY A 550 19.93 16.66 -0.72
CA GLY A 550 20.00 15.64 0.30
C GLY A 550 21.41 15.21 0.68
N ARG A 551 21.49 14.17 1.50
CA ARG A 551 22.72 13.47 1.81
C ARG A 551 22.66 12.05 1.26
N PHE A 552 23.63 11.71 0.43
CA PHE A 552 23.71 10.45 -0.28
C PHE A 552 24.96 9.68 0.13
N TRP A 553 24.79 8.38 0.34
CA TRP A 553 25.89 7.45 0.64
C TRP A 553 26.08 6.52 -0.57
N ASN A 554 27.33 6.27 -0.93
CA ASN A 554 27.66 5.28 -1.94
C ASN A 554 27.72 3.87 -1.32
N GLU A 555 27.90 2.84 -2.16
CA GLU A 555 27.97 1.44 -1.74
C GLU A 555 29.14 1.15 -0.79
N GLU A 556 30.25 1.91 -0.87
CA GLU A 556 31.39 1.76 0.04
C GLU A 556 31.07 2.30 1.44
N GLN A 557 30.32 3.40 1.52
CA GLN A 557 29.92 4.03 2.77
C GLN A 557 28.78 3.30 3.47
N LYS A 558 27.81 2.80 2.70
CA LYS A 558 26.66 2.00 3.18
C LYS A 558 26.40 0.84 2.24
N PRO A 559 27.14 -0.26 2.37
CA PRO A 559 26.95 -1.41 1.51
C PRO A 559 25.55 -2.02 1.71
N MET A 560 24.89 -2.30 0.59
CA MET A 560 23.62 -3.01 0.59
C MET A 560 23.81 -4.53 0.59
N ARG A 561 25.00 -5.00 0.17
CA ARG A 561 25.34 -6.40 0.00
C ARG A 561 26.55 -6.77 0.85
N MET A 562 26.49 -7.94 1.45
CA MET A 562 27.65 -8.59 2.04
C MET A 562 28.45 -9.35 0.96
N ALA A 563 29.71 -9.68 1.27
CA ALA A 563 30.59 -10.39 0.34
C ALA A 563 30.07 -11.79 -0.06
N ASP A 564 29.24 -12.39 0.77
CA ASP A 564 28.61 -13.70 0.54
C ASP A 564 27.25 -13.62 -0.20
N GLY A 565 26.87 -12.42 -0.64
CA GLY A 565 25.65 -12.20 -1.40
C GLY A 565 24.38 -11.98 -0.57
N ARG A 566 24.47 -11.94 0.76
CA ARG A 566 23.35 -11.58 1.62
C ARG A 566 23.15 -10.05 1.64
N ALA A 567 21.95 -9.62 2.02
CA ALA A 567 21.71 -8.21 2.30
C ALA A 567 22.53 -7.76 3.54
N ALA A 568 23.11 -6.57 3.49
CA ALA A 568 23.96 -6.06 4.58
C ALA A 568 23.21 -5.76 5.89
N LYS A 569 21.90 -5.82 5.92
CA LYS A 569 21.09 -5.59 7.12
C LYS A 569 20.57 -6.88 7.73
N SER A 570 20.97 -7.09 8.98
CA SER A 570 20.54 -8.17 9.85
C SER A 570 19.41 -7.74 10.78
N LYS A 571 18.25 -7.36 10.31
CA LYS A 571 17.05 -7.49 11.15
C LYS A 571 16.52 -8.90 10.97
N GLU A 572 16.06 -9.50 12.05
CA GLU A 572 15.28 -10.72 11.97
C GLU A 572 14.19 -10.54 10.91
N CYS A 573 14.20 -11.42 9.93
CA CYS A 573 13.37 -11.32 8.77
C CYS A 573 12.68 -12.65 8.49
N MET A 574 11.47 -12.77 9.00
CA MET A 574 10.63 -13.93 8.76
C MET A 574 9.60 -13.63 7.66
N THR A 575 9.49 -14.52 6.67
CA THR A 575 8.40 -14.50 5.71
C THR A 575 7.36 -15.54 6.10
N TYR A 576 6.11 -15.11 6.21
CA TYR A 576 5.01 -16.01 6.58
C TYR A 576 4.56 -16.83 5.38
N ILE A 577 4.79 -18.13 5.44
CA ILE A 577 4.14 -19.14 4.60
C ILE A 577 2.71 -19.38 5.09
N TYR A 578 2.52 -19.34 6.41
CA TYR A 578 1.22 -19.36 7.06
C TYR A 578 1.08 -18.16 7.98
N ASN A 579 0.03 -17.38 7.80
CA ASN A 579 -0.23 -16.17 8.58
C ASN A 579 -1.28 -16.45 9.67
N GLU A 580 -0.82 -16.71 10.88
CA GLU A 580 -1.66 -16.97 12.05
C GLU A 580 -2.66 -15.83 12.31
N LYS A 581 -2.21 -14.57 12.23
CA LYS A 581 -3.08 -13.42 12.47
C LYS A 581 -4.27 -13.41 11.51
N ARG A 582 -4.04 -13.75 10.24
CA ARG A 582 -5.11 -13.87 9.25
C ARG A 582 -6.02 -15.05 9.56
N ALA A 583 -5.46 -16.21 9.86
CA ALA A 583 -6.21 -17.44 10.14
C ALA A 583 -7.10 -17.36 11.39
N THR A 584 -6.74 -16.52 12.35
CA THR A 584 -7.50 -16.32 13.59
C THR A 584 -8.36 -15.05 13.59
N THR A 585 -8.26 -14.21 12.55
CA THR A 585 -9.08 -13.01 12.40
C THR A 585 -10.41 -13.39 11.75
N LYS A 586 -11.52 -13.06 12.42
CA LYS A 586 -12.86 -13.27 11.88
C LYS A 586 -13.23 -12.15 10.91
N ASN A 587 -13.88 -12.51 9.82
CA ASN A 587 -14.66 -11.55 9.06
C ASN A 587 -15.81 -11.06 9.94
N SER A 588 -15.87 -9.75 10.13
CA SER A 588 -16.82 -9.14 11.07
C SER A 588 -18.29 -9.33 10.71
N TYR A 589 -18.61 -9.53 9.43
CA TYR A 589 -19.98 -9.74 8.96
C TYR A 589 -20.38 -11.20 8.90
N GLY A 590 -19.52 -12.06 8.38
CA GLY A 590 -19.80 -13.48 8.21
C GLY A 590 -19.39 -14.37 9.38
N GLY A 591 -18.60 -13.85 10.32
CA GLY A 591 -18.14 -14.56 11.52
C GLY A 591 -17.11 -15.67 11.29
N ALA A 592 -16.83 -16.05 10.04
CA ALA A 592 -15.80 -17.05 9.71
C ALA A 592 -14.40 -16.40 9.68
N CYS A 593 -13.38 -17.17 10.05
CA CYS A 593 -12.00 -16.76 9.94
C CYS A 593 -11.52 -16.72 8.47
N TYR A 594 -10.50 -15.86 8.21
CA TYR A 594 -9.80 -15.87 6.94
C TYR A 594 -8.86 -17.08 6.86
N ASP A 595 -8.41 -17.40 5.64
CA ASP A 595 -7.41 -18.44 5.43
C ASP A 595 -6.01 -17.92 5.78
N GLY A 596 -5.21 -18.74 6.46
CA GLY A 596 -3.83 -18.40 6.83
C GLY A 596 -2.81 -18.61 5.71
N GLY A 597 -3.12 -19.47 4.72
CA GLY A 597 -2.27 -19.75 3.56
C GLY A 597 -2.47 -18.77 2.40
N LEU A 598 -1.74 -18.99 1.32
CA LEU A 598 -1.99 -18.31 0.04
C LEU A 598 -3.21 -18.96 -0.61
N ARG A 599 -4.23 -18.14 -0.85
CA ARG A 599 -5.47 -18.57 -1.49
C ARG A 599 -5.96 -17.49 -2.43
N TYR A 600 -6.41 -17.87 -3.61
CA TYR A 600 -7.24 -16.97 -4.41
C TYR A 600 -8.66 -16.94 -3.85
N THR A 601 -9.16 -15.73 -3.63
CA THR A 601 -10.55 -15.49 -3.22
C THR A 601 -11.27 -14.79 -4.39
N PRO A 602 -12.39 -15.32 -4.90
CA PRO A 602 -13.20 -14.61 -5.89
C PRO A 602 -13.69 -13.26 -5.36
N GLN A 603 -14.06 -12.35 -6.24
CA GLN A 603 -14.65 -11.07 -5.86
C GLN A 603 -15.93 -11.28 -5.05
N HIS A 604 -16.03 -10.60 -3.91
CA HIS A 604 -17.07 -10.84 -2.92
C HIS A 604 -17.47 -9.56 -2.17
N TYR A 605 -18.63 -9.61 -1.55
CA TYR A 605 -19.16 -8.59 -0.66
C TYR A 605 -18.66 -8.74 0.79
N ALA A 606 -19.06 -7.81 1.66
CA ALA A 606 -18.65 -7.78 3.07
C ALA A 606 -19.07 -9.04 3.85
N ASP A 607 -20.22 -9.63 3.51
CA ASP A 607 -20.75 -10.86 4.09
C ASP A 607 -20.13 -12.15 3.50
N ARG A 608 -19.16 -11.98 2.57
CA ARG A 608 -18.47 -13.02 1.81
C ARG A 608 -19.30 -13.70 0.71
N SER A 609 -20.53 -13.25 0.46
CA SER A 609 -21.25 -13.69 -0.74
C SER A 609 -20.49 -13.22 -2.00
N LEU A 610 -20.48 -14.07 -3.01
CA LEU A 610 -19.77 -13.75 -4.26
C LEU A 610 -20.59 -12.77 -5.10
N VAL A 611 -19.91 -11.96 -5.90
CA VAL A 611 -20.59 -11.09 -6.88
C VAL A 611 -21.49 -11.91 -7.80
N THR A 612 -21.04 -13.12 -8.17
CA THR A 612 -21.78 -14.07 -9.02
C THR A 612 -22.97 -14.75 -8.34
N ASP A 613 -23.09 -14.65 -7.02
CA ASP A 613 -24.29 -15.12 -6.29
C ASP A 613 -25.49 -14.18 -6.48
N HIS A 614 -25.20 -12.92 -6.84
CA HIS A 614 -26.20 -11.84 -6.94
C HIS A 614 -26.50 -11.45 -8.37
N TYR A 615 -25.52 -11.55 -9.29
CA TYR A 615 -25.62 -11.04 -10.65
C TYR A 615 -25.07 -12.02 -11.67
N SER A 616 -25.72 -12.06 -12.86
CA SER A 616 -25.34 -12.95 -13.98
C SER A 616 -24.12 -12.42 -14.72
N VAL A 617 -23.10 -13.26 -14.86
CA VAL A 617 -21.93 -12.97 -15.70
C VAL A 617 -22.25 -13.09 -17.20
N GLU A 618 -23.33 -13.76 -17.58
CA GLU A 618 -23.76 -13.77 -18.98
C GLU A 618 -24.38 -12.43 -19.39
N GLU A 619 -25.07 -11.76 -18.45
CA GLU A 619 -25.64 -10.43 -18.69
C GLU A 619 -24.57 -9.32 -18.56
N TYR A 620 -23.61 -9.48 -17.65
CA TYR A 620 -22.54 -8.52 -17.37
C TYR A 620 -21.17 -9.21 -17.55
N PRO A 621 -20.76 -9.45 -18.82
CA PRO A 621 -19.63 -10.34 -19.11
C PRO A 621 -18.25 -9.68 -18.96
N LEU A 622 -18.18 -8.35 -18.77
CA LEU A 622 -16.93 -7.61 -18.74
C LEU A 622 -16.50 -7.29 -17.32
N THR A 623 -15.21 -7.34 -17.07
CA THR A 623 -14.60 -6.91 -15.81
C THR A 623 -13.78 -5.64 -16.05
N ALA A 624 -13.85 -4.66 -15.13
CA ALA A 624 -13.18 -3.38 -15.36
C ALA A 624 -11.89 -3.23 -14.54
N SER A 625 -10.97 -2.45 -15.10
CA SER A 625 -9.76 -1.98 -14.43
C SER A 625 -9.57 -0.48 -14.58
N GLU A 626 -9.00 0.14 -13.55
CA GLU A 626 -8.52 1.51 -13.63
C GLU A 626 -7.00 1.54 -13.76
N HIS A 627 -6.50 2.44 -14.59
CA HIS A 627 -5.06 2.70 -14.68
C HIS A 627 -4.73 4.19 -14.63
N LYS A 628 -3.47 4.51 -14.35
CA LYS A 628 -3.03 5.91 -14.31
C LYS A 628 -3.06 6.54 -15.69
N PRO A 629 -3.53 7.80 -15.78
CA PRO A 629 -3.47 8.55 -17.04
C PRO A 629 -2.01 8.84 -17.42
N ARG A 630 -1.75 8.92 -18.73
CA ARG A 630 -0.40 9.17 -19.23
C ARG A 630 0.10 10.57 -18.93
N PHE A 631 -0.75 11.57 -19.06
CA PHE A 631 -0.38 13.00 -19.02
C PHE A 631 -0.85 13.72 -17.75
N ARG A 632 -1.46 12.99 -16.80
CA ARG A 632 -1.94 13.55 -15.54
C ARG A 632 -1.43 12.71 -14.37
N SER A 633 -1.46 13.27 -13.18
CA SER A 633 -1.05 12.56 -11.98
C SER A 633 -2.27 12.22 -11.12
N VAL A 634 -2.69 10.96 -11.17
CA VAL A 634 -3.84 10.46 -10.42
C VAL A 634 -5.10 11.28 -10.75
N THR A 635 -5.72 11.94 -9.78
CA THR A 635 -6.90 12.81 -9.96
C THR A 635 -6.53 14.30 -10.09
N ARG A 636 -5.26 14.61 -10.30
CA ARG A 636 -4.75 15.97 -10.36
C ARG A 636 -4.55 16.44 -11.81
N LEU A 637 -4.44 17.77 -11.99
CA LEU A 637 -4.09 18.43 -13.23
C LEU A 637 -5.20 18.40 -14.29
N SER A 638 -6.47 18.16 -13.89
CA SER A 638 -7.63 18.30 -14.78
C SER A 638 -7.88 19.77 -15.17
N ASP A 639 -7.49 20.69 -14.31
CA ASP A 639 -7.54 22.13 -14.46
C ASP A 639 -6.40 22.72 -15.30
N SER A 640 -5.32 21.94 -15.55
CA SER A 640 -4.18 22.40 -16.35
C SER A 640 -4.49 22.45 -17.85
N PRO A 641 -4.48 23.63 -18.50
CA PRO A 641 -4.72 23.73 -19.94
C PRO A 641 -3.74 22.90 -20.77
N ILE A 642 -2.46 22.90 -20.41
CA ILE A 642 -1.41 22.13 -21.11
C ILE A 642 -1.72 20.63 -21.08
N MET A 643 -2.17 20.10 -19.95
CA MET A 643 -2.49 18.67 -19.83
C MET A 643 -3.79 18.33 -20.58
N ARG A 644 -4.73 19.26 -20.69
CA ARG A 644 -5.94 19.12 -21.52
C ARG A 644 -5.62 19.14 -23.00
N ASP A 645 -4.72 20.02 -23.45
CA ASP A 645 -4.26 20.05 -24.84
C ASP A 645 -3.58 18.73 -25.27
N LEU A 646 -2.87 18.08 -24.34
CA LEU A 646 -2.25 16.77 -24.61
C LEU A 646 -3.26 15.62 -24.62
N CYS A 647 -4.27 15.66 -23.76
CA CYS A 647 -5.31 14.65 -23.68
C CYS A 647 -6.56 15.23 -22.98
N ALA A 648 -7.54 15.64 -23.79
CA ALA A 648 -8.75 16.31 -23.31
C ALA A 648 -9.63 15.38 -22.46
N HIS A 649 -9.77 14.12 -22.85
CA HIS A 649 -10.60 13.11 -22.19
C HIS A 649 -9.91 11.75 -22.18
N ASN A 650 -10.37 10.85 -21.33
CA ASN A 650 -9.98 9.45 -21.34
C ASN A 650 -10.91 8.64 -22.26
N TYR A 651 -10.64 7.35 -22.32
CA TYR A 651 -11.38 6.41 -23.16
C TYR A 651 -11.86 5.22 -22.33
N ILE A 652 -12.88 4.54 -22.82
CA ILE A 652 -13.25 3.19 -22.43
C ILE A 652 -12.51 2.25 -23.37
N GLU A 653 -11.43 1.66 -22.89
CA GLU A 653 -10.56 0.77 -23.66
C GLU A 653 -11.16 -0.62 -23.68
N ILE A 654 -11.34 -1.21 -24.86
CA ILE A 654 -11.96 -2.51 -25.05
C ILE A 654 -11.15 -3.35 -26.06
N ASN A 655 -11.11 -4.66 -25.83
CA ASN A 655 -10.51 -5.61 -26.76
C ASN A 655 -11.25 -5.61 -28.10
N GLU A 656 -10.53 -5.81 -29.23
CA GLU A 656 -11.09 -5.79 -30.58
C GLU A 656 -12.13 -6.89 -30.83
N GLU A 657 -11.97 -8.08 -30.21
CA GLU A 657 -12.95 -9.16 -30.35
C GLU A 657 -14.23 -8.85 -29.56
N ASP A 658 -14.08 -8.31 -28.33
CA ASP A 658 -15.22 -7.91 -27.51
C ASP A 658 -15.98 -6.74 -28.16
N ALA A 659 -15.27 -5.74 -28.70
CA ALA A 659 -15.88 -4.63 -29.42
C ALA A 659 -16.68 -5.12 -30.64
N ALA A 660 -16.12 -6.04 -31.42
CA ALA A 660 -16.80 -6.63 -32.55
C ALA A 660 -18.06 -7.41 -32.14
N ALA A 661 -17.99 -8.16 -31.04
CA ALA A 661 -19.14 -8.93 -30.51
C ALA A 661 -20.30 -8.01 -30.07
N HIS A 662 -19.98 -6.79 -29.62
CA HIS A 662 -20.98 -5.78 -29.20
C HIS A 662 -21.32 -4.75 -30.31
N GLY A 663 -20.76 -4.90 -31.51
CA GLY A 663 -21.01 -3.99 -32.64
C GLY A 663 -20.45 -2.56 -32.43
N ILE A 664 -19.38 -2.45 -31.63
CA ILE A 664 -18.71 -1.21 -31.25
C ILE A 664 -17.52 -0.99 -32.19
N ALA A 665 -17.43 0.20 -32.77
CA ALA A 665 -16.28 0.66 -33.53
C ALA A 665 -15.42 1.62 -32.69
N ASP A 666 -14.14 1.75 -33.08
CA ASP A 666 -13.25 2.72 -32.48
C ASP A 666 -13.80 4.14 -32.64
N GLY A 667 -13.83 4.92 -31.57
CA GLY A 667 -14.41 6.27 -31.53
C GLY A 667 -15.93 6.34 -31.30
N ASP A 668 -16.64 5.22 -31.21
CA ASP A 668 -18.06 5.23 -30.83
C ASP A 668 -18.26 5.72 -29.39
N THR A 669 -19.38 6.42 -29.16
CA THR A 669 -19.83 6.70 -27.79
C THR A 669 -20.48 5.45 -27.22
N VAL A 670 -20.02 5.03 -26.06
CA VAL A 670 -20.47 3.81 -25.39
C VAL A 670 -20.75 4.04 -23.91
N ARG A 671 -21.58 3.17 -23.35
CA ARG A 671 -21.92 3.16 -21.92
C ARG A 671 -21.45 1.87 -21.28
N LEU A 672 -20.75 1.99 -20.16
CA LEU A 672 -20.58 0.90 -19.21
C LEU A 672 -21.70 0.98 -18.17
N VAL A 673 -22.37 -0.13 -17.99
CA VAL A 673 -23.51 -0.25 -17.07
C VAL A 673 -23.23 -1.33 -16.04
N THR A 674 -23.44 -1.00 -14.77
CA THR A 674 -23.33 -1.95 -13.65
C THR A 674 -24.67 -2.69 -13.42
N PRO A 675 -24.69 -3.83 -12.74
CA PRO A 675 -25.93 -4.48 -12.34
C PRO A 675 -26.85 -3.61 -11.46
N ALA A 676 -26.28 -2.66 -10.72
CA ALA A 676 -27.05 -1.72 -9.90
C ALA A 676 -27.70 -0.59 -10.73
N GLY A 677 -27.41 -0.53 -12.04
CA GLY A 677 -27.98 0.48 -12.94
C GLY A 677 -27.14 1.77 -13.04
N ASP A 678 -25.97 1.81 -12.41
CA ASP A 678 -25.06 2.94 -12.58
C ASP A 678 -24.43 2.93 -13.97
N VAL A 679 -24.25 4.11 -14.54
CA VAL A 679 -23.78 4.28 -15.92
C VAL A 679 -22.63 5.26 -15.99
N THR A 680 -21.58 4.90 -16.73
CA THR A 680 -20.59 5.87 -17.20
C THR A 680 -20.53 5.84 -18.71
N GLU A 681 -20.54 7.04 -19.34
CA GLU A 681 -20.50 7.21 -20.79
C GLU A 681 -19.13 7.76 -21.20
N GLY A 682 -18.59 7.23 -22.28
CA GLY A 682 -17.29 7.66 -22.80
C GLY A 682 -17.08 7.21 -24.24
N VAL A 683 -15.94 7.57 -24.79
CA VAL A 683 -15.52 7.20 -26.14
C VAL A 683 -14.79 5.85 -26.10
N ALA A 684 -15.18 4.92 -26.95
CA ALA A 684 -14.52 3.63 -27.09
C ALA A 684 -13.15 3.78 -27.74
N MET A 685 -12.14 3.13 -27.15
CA MET A 685 -10.84 2.87 -27.78
C MET A 685 -10.70 1.36 -28.01
N VAL A 686 -10.83 0.94 -29.25
CA VAL A 686 -10.72 -0.47 -29.62
C VAL A 686 -9.25 -0.82 -29.87
N ARG A 687 -8.73 -1.80 -29.12
CA ARG A 687 -7.30 -2.11 -29.19
C ARG A 687 -6.97 -3.58 -28.84
N ALA A 688 -6.00 -4.14 -29.55
CA ALA A 688 -5.46 -5.49 -29.26
C ALA A 688 -4.70 -5.56 -27.91
N GLY A 689 -4.24 -4.42 -27.40
CA GLY A 689 -3.52 -4.32 -26.13
C GLY A 689 -4.40 -4.26 -24.88
N GLN A 690 -5.65 -4.74 -24.97
CA GLN A 690 -6.57 -4.91 -23.85
C GLN A 690 -6.91 -6.40 -23.69
N VAL A 691 -6.98 -6.90 -22.46
CA VAL A 691 -7.38 -8.28 -22.22
C VAL A 691 -8.82 -8.53 -22.68
N LYS A 692 -9.05 -9.70 -23.28
CA LYS A 692 -10.40 -10.13 -23.66
C LYS A 692 -11.28 -10.36 -22.42
N GLY A 693 -12.54 -9.93 -22.48
CA GLY A 693 -13.44 -9.95 -21.33
C GLY A 693 -13.16 -8.85 -20.29
N GLY A 694 -12.28 -7.91 -20.62
CA GLY A 694 -11.93 -6.79 -19.76
C GLY A 694 -12.06 -5.44 -20.46
N VAL A 695 -12.44 -4.43 -19.68
CA VAL A 695 -12.38 -3.02 -20.09
C VAL A 695 -11.49 -2.24 -19.17
N ALA A 696 -10.88 -1.16 -19.68
CA ALA A 696 -10.03 -0.31 -18.85
C ALA A 696 -10.41 1.17 -19.04
N VAL A 697 -10.28 1.94 -17.97
CA VAL A 697 -10.51 3.38 -17.97
C VAL A 697 -9.39 4.06 -17.19
N SER A 698 -8.73 5.06 -17.77
CA SER A 698 -7.77 5.84 -17.00
C SER A 698 -8.50 6.78 -16.04
N PHE A 699 -8.11 6.79 -14.78
CA PHE A 699 -8.71 7.67 -13.77
C PHE A 699 -8.21 9.13 -13.90
N GLY A 700 -8.80 10.07 -13.13
CA GLY A 700 -8.45 11.49 -13.15
C GLY A 700 -9.14 12.30 -14.25
N TYR A 701 -10.26 11.82 -14.75
CA TYR A 701 -11.14 12.48 -15.70
C TYR A 701 -12.58 12.47 -15.18
N GLY A 702 -13.47 13.16 -15.84
CA GLY A 702 -14.88 13.25 -15.46
C GLY A 702 -15.08 13.94 -14.10
N HIS A 703 -14.27 14.96 -13.79
CA HIS A 703 -14.38 15.73 -12.56
C HIS A 703 -15.68 16.52 -12.49
N LEU A 704 -16.28 16.54 -11.31
CA LEU A 704 -17.43 17.41 -11.00
C LEU A 704 -17.00 18.68 -10.25
N ALA A 705 -15.71 18.79 -9.92
CA ALA A 705 -15.09 19.89 -9.21
C ALA A 705 -13.87 20.44 -9.96
N ASN A 706 -12.87 20.96 -9.28
CA ASN A 706 -11.65 21.55 -9.83
C ASN A 706 -11.91 22.72 -10.79
N GLY A 707 -13.02 23.45 -10.59
CA GLY A 707 -13.44 24.51 -11.49
C GLY A 707 -14.27 24.06 -12.69
N ALA A 708 -14.75 22.81 -12.73
CA ALA A 708 -15.62 22.28 -13.80
C ALA A 708 -17.03 22.88 -13.80
N GLN A 709 -17.52 23.32 -12.65
CA GLN A 709 -18.88 23.85 -12.45
C GLN A 709 -18.84 25.30 -11.96
N ASP A 710 -19.93 26.02 -12.21
CA ASP A 710 -20.12 27.35 -11.63
C ASP A 710 -20.14 27.26 -10.11
N LEU A 711 -19.40 28.13 -9.45
CA LEU A 711 -19.38 28.28 -8.01
C LEU A 711 -19.91 29.65 -7.60
N GLU A 712 -20.42 29.76 -6.38
CA GLU A 712 -20.72 31.03 -5.73
C GLU A 712 -19.81 31.18 -4.52
N ILE A 713 -18.91 32.15 -4.55
CA ILE A 713 -17.95 32.43 -3.48
C ILE A 713 -18.24 33.88 -2.99
N ASP A 714 -18.58 34.02 -1.72
CA ASP A 714 -18.94 35.31 -1.11
C ASP A 714 -19.99 36.10 -1.92
N GLY A 715 -21.02 35.41 -2.43
CA GLY A 715 -22.09 35.99 -3.24
C GLY A 715 -21.68 36.37 -4.66
N LYS A 716 -20.47 35.99 -5.09
CA LYS A 716 -19.99 36.22 -6.46
C LYS A 716 -19.99 34.92 -7.25
N LYS A 717 -20.59 34.93 -8.41
CA LYS A 717 -20.48 33.81 -9.35
C LYS A 717 -19.10 33.74 -9.97
N VAL A 718 -18.47 32.56 -9.84
CA VAL A 718 -17.25 32.18 -10.53
C VAL A 718 -17.64 31.16 -11.59
N PRO A 719 -17.55 31.47 -12.89
CA PRO A 719 -17.94 30.55 -13.93
C PRO A 719 -17.02 29.33 -13.97
N GLY A 720 -17.61 28.16 -14.13
CA GLY A 720 -16.89 26.92 -14.35
C GLY A 720 -16.39 26.76 -15.78
N ASP A 721 -15.44 25.87 -15.95
CA ASP A 721 -14.94 25.41 -17.26
C ASP A 721 -15.37 23.95 -17.49
N PRO A 722 -16.42 23.71 -18.29
CA PRO A 722 -16.95 22.36 -18.50
C PRO A 722 -15.95 21.41 -19.20
N GLU A 723 -14.89 21.92 -19.83
CA GLU A 723 -13.83 21.07 -20.41
C GLU A 723 -13.04 20.33 -19.33
N ILE A 724 -13.01 20.81 -18.10
CA ILE A 724 -12.40 20.12 -16.96
C ILE A 724 -13.17 18.84 -16.61
N ALA A 725 -14.48 18.82 -16.84
CA ALA A 725 -15.35 17.64 -16.64
C ALA A 725 -15.25 16.61 -17.77
N ALA A 726 -14.50 16.88 -18.84
CA ALA A 726 -14.43 15.98 -19.98
C ALA A 726 -13.90 14.58 -19.61
N GLY A 727 -14.46 13.57 -20.27
CA GLY A 727 -14.13 12.17 -20.07
C GLY A 727 -15.09 11.44 -19.12
N CYS A 728 -14.82 10.15 -18.96
CA CYS A 728 -15.63 9.27 -18.12
C CYS A 728 -14.89 8.88 -16.83
N ARG A 729 -15.66 8.53 -15.83
CA ARG A 729 -15.19 8.02 -14.56
C ARG A 729 -15.69 6.58 -14.40
N LEU A 730 -14.76 5.67 -14.17
CA LEU A 730 -15.16 4.31 -13.82
C LEU A 730 -15.78 4.35 -12.43
N MET A 731 -17.04 4.03 -12.38
CA MET A 731 -17.78 3.91 -11.15
C MET A 731 -17.98 2.42 -10.94
N THR A 732 -17.12 1.79 -10.16
CA THR A 732 -17.30 0.41 -9.73
C THR A 732 -18.49 0.32 -8.80
N MET A 733 -19.69 0.46 -9.32
CA MET A 733 -20.88 0.51 -8.51
C MET A 733 -21.72 -0.72 -8.72
N LEU A 734 -21.10 -1.85 -8.46
CA LEU A 734 -21.88 -2.95 -7.96
C LEU A 734 -22.52 -2.45 -6.67
N ASP A 735 -23.78 -2.79 -6.45
CA ASP A 735 -24.45 -2.52 -5.19
C ASP A 735 -23.43 -2.78 -4.06
N PRO A 736 -22.92 -1.76 -3.38
CA PRO A 736 -21.77 -1.94 -2.52
C PRO A 736 -22.11 -2.79 -1.33
N VAL A 737 -23.39 -3.09 -1.12
CA VAL A 737 -23.75 -3.56 0.18
C VAL A 737 -24.96 -4.43 0.20
N ILE A 738 -24.70 -5.61 0.66
CA ILE A 738 -25.66 -6.31 1.50
C ILE A 738 -25.52 -5.68 2.89
N THR A 739 -26.19 -4.56 3.12
CA THR A 739 -26.15 -3.88 4.42
C THR A 739 -27.18 -4.40 5.37
N LYS A 740 -26.79 -4.42 6.62
CA LYS A 740 -27.70 -4.42 7.76
C LYS A 740 -27.96 -2.96 8.14
N ASP A 741 -29.22 -2.61 8.42
CA ASP A 741 -29.59 -1.40 9.17
C ASP A 741 -29.20 -0.05 8.56
N ASP A 742 -29.60 0.22 7.33
CA ASP A 742 -29.54 1.57 6.73
C ASP A 742 -28.15 2.28 6.74
N VAL A 743 -27.07 1.52 6.84
CA VAL A 743 -25.72 2.04 6.75
C VAL A 743 -25.27 2.18 5.29
N LEU A 744 -24.58 3.27 4.98
CA LEU A 744 -23.93 3.46 3.68
C LEU A 744 -22.55 2.81 3.69
N TYR A 745 -22.22 2.16 2.57
CA TYR A 745 -21.01 1.39 2.46
C TYR A 745 -20.42 1.44 1.04
N ILE A 746 -19.12 1.26 0.91
CA ILE A 746 -18.41 1.23 -0.37
C ILE A 746 -17.77 -0.13 -0.60
N TRP A 747 -17.59 -0.49 -1.85
CA TRP A 747 -16.92 -1.72 -2.22
C TRP A 747 -15.43 -1.66 -1.91
N SER A 748 -14.93 -2.60 -1.11
CA SER A 748 -13.58 -2.62 -0.58
C SER A 748 -13.02 -4.03 -0.50
N ASP A 749 -11.72 -4.14 -0.41
CA ASP A 749 -11.08 -5.33 0.16
C ASP A 749 -11.44 -5.42 1.65
N TYR A 750 -12.19 -6.43 2.02
CA TYR A 750 -12.69 -6.61 3.38
C TYR A 750 -11.67 -7.16 4.38
N THR A 751 -10.44 -7.39 3.93
CA THR A 751 -9.29 -7.72 4.78
C THR A 751 -8.40 -6.51 5.01
N ALA A 752 -8.13 -5.72 3.96
CA ALA A 752 -7.15 -4.64 3.96
C ALA A 752 -7.75 -3.24 3.83
N ALA A 753 -9.08 -3.09 3.78
CA ALA A 753 -9.79 -1.81 3.66
C ALA A 753 -9.45 -0.98 2.40
N SER A 754 -8.85 -1.59 1.39
CA SER A 754 -8.52 -0.91 0.13
C SER A 754 -9.79 -0.73 -0.70
N PRO A 755 -10.04 0.44 -1.31
CA PRO A 755 -11.21 0.62 -2.17
C PRO A 755 -11.15 -0.29 -3.41
N GLY A 756 -12.28 -0.92 -3.76
CA GLY A 756 -12.41 -1.84 -4.88
C GLY A 756 -12.53 -1.11 -6.21
N ARG A 757 -11.42 -0.62 -6.76
CA ARG A 757 -11.36 0.13 -8.01
C ARG A 757 -11.17 -0.74 -9.26
N CYS A 758 -10.81 -1.99 -9.07
CA CYS A 758 -10.65 -2.97 -10.14
C CYS A 758 -11.54 -4.17 -9.84
N GLY A 759 -12.03 -4.79 -10.89
CA GLY A 759 -12.98 -5.87 -10.78
C GLY A 759 -14.41 -5.40 -11.08
N GLY A 760 -15.39 -6.02 -10.44
CA GLY A 760 -16.79 -5.82 -10.76
C GLY A 760 -17.19 -6.52 -12.05
N ILE A 761 -18.47 -6.45 -12.37
CA ILE A 761 -19.03 -6.95 -13.61
C ILE A 761 -19.84 -5.85 -14.32
N TYR A 762 -19.71 -5.80 -15.62
CA TYR A 762 -20.28 -4.74 -16.46
C TYR A 762 -20.83 -5.28 -17.76
N LYS A 763 -21.81 -4.60 -18.29
CA LYS A 763 -22.14 -4.67 -19.72
C LYS A 763 -21.73 -3.39 -20.40
N ILE A 764 -21.46 -3.48 -21.70
CA ILE A 764 -21.17 -2.34 -22.55
C ILE A 764 -22.23 -2.27 -23.65
N GLU A 765 -22.69 -1.07 -23.93
CA GLU A 765 -23.68 -0.83 -24.98
C GLU A 765 -23.33 0.45 -25.74
N LYS A 766 -23.72 0.53 -27.02
CA LYS A 766 -23.58 1.73 -27.82
C LYS A 766 -24.57 2.77 -27.32
N ALA A 767 -24.12 4.03 -27.12
CA ALA A 767 -24.95 5.11 -26.60
C ALA A 767 -25.96 5.64 -27.64
#